data_540f2c10ba803619eaf9267c2df21f7a
#
_entry.id   540f2c10ba803619eaf9267c2df21f7a
#
_cell.length_a   1.000
_cell.length_b   1.000
_cell.length_c   1.000
_cell.angle_alpha   90.00
_cell.angle_beta   90.00
_cell.angle_gamma   90.00
#
_symmetry.space_group_name_H-M   'P 1'
#
loop_
_entity.id
_entity.type
_entity.pdbx_description
1 polymer ?
#
loop_
_entity_poly.entity_id
_entity_poly.type
_entity_poly.pdbx_seq_one_letter_code
_entity_poly.pdbx_strand_id
1 'polypeptide(L)'
;MRSITPVVFLALVVACAPAPQGLRAADEGPGPKVSFDVFHTPLPEIPLPNDFATRFDALSPTKRRINASIEVAPTRWERRIRAALDDISGWGTLAPITVSFSEPLDLRELTRRHQAPGDLADDALYVFDVTRGSPGFCQPVLLDLGQGHFPVVADDRTYFPEEPHDALESLLFEQQEEDLNGNGVMDPGEDTDMDGVLDHPNTLDGKTGGPFDVIGFYEHETNTLIARPLEPMREATTYAVVLTKRLVGKDGKPVRSPFPAINHLSQTQALGAVSECLSTQALGLDDVAFTWSFTTQAITQDYIAVRDGFMGMGPLAFLKDKYPPEIATLEEARRSEGRGTNTKIVPGAQFANLGEQLLSFVGGSDVTDGSKELIRGWLRSIDFFAAPTMVSPQFFPRNDSEGKQLPFYEQTMKLDPLRGIAETRDETVPMFMAVPKNRTGPAPVVIFVHGHTGSKLDSIIFMGPMARFGIATIGLDAVSHGVGINDADISLFSGIVETYGITPLANAILKGRAWDQNGDSIPDPGADFFSAYVPHSRDTVKQTAFDVIRLVRVLRSFDGKRTWKHDVNKNGMADDLAGDFDGDGKVDLGGPDVPIYMAGASLGGIMSSLVGGIEPEFDAILPILPGGYLSEIGACTALGQVKNPLVLRLFAPLFLVRDGPANPTLSVMYPSAVKNVEVKLASLPTLPPGSIAVMRNLKTKDWRCARVQKNGHLRLAVPSDEGDRLQLELYDQELPSQEKTGCDPTGVTPVKVVDTLDREVKFLGTTIPAGSKLTAFADGYGLRRGSPEMRRLLALGQIALESSDPANFAPFYDGTRTLTYGDGSTVKTRALLVPMTGDPGVPISTANALMRAAGFLDVRKVDPRYGKSTQQQLIDVGFVEGVERTRRYTDAMGRPVLMDADVLQSVRAGADDGFGAPRLNPPMRLFGPSEKIGGTVGALLPYMDPKGAHSFPIPDPGKSFDLGSLLLNIAGGYLGSGGTRVAVEACAERSNCDWFPPIPP
;
A
#
# COMPACT_ATOMS: atom_id res chain seq x y z
N MET A 1 -74.91 14.00 46.45
CA MET A 1 -74.65 13.65 45.06
C MET A 1 -73.13 13.37 44.87
N ARG A 2 -72.75 12.07 44.84
CA ARG A 2 -71.38 11.66 44.61
C ARG A 2 -71.27 11.30 43.14
N SER A 3 -70.38 11.99 42.46
CA SER A 3 -69.95 11.73 41.03
C SER A 3 -69.08 10.50 40.97
N ILE A 4 -69.48 9.49 40.20
CA ILE A 4 -68.73 8.31 39.89
C ILE A 4 -68.03 8.56 38.52
N THR A 5 -66.69 8.67 38.48
CA THR A 5 -65.93 8.75 37.31
C THR A 5 -65.59 7.32 36.84
N PRO A 6 -65.84 6.96 35.58
CA PRO A 6 -65.47 5.64 35.07
C PRO A 6 -63.95 5.62 34.75
N VAL A 7 -63.24 4.65 35.36
CA VAL A 7 -61.83 4.29 34.99
C VAL A 7 -61.89 3.41 33.75
N VAL A 8 -61.42 3.93 32.63
CA VAL A 8 -61.23 3.17 31.41
C VAL A 8 -59.92 2.39 31.52
N PHE A 9 -60.00 1.07 31.61
CA PHE A 9 -58.87 0.17 31.50
C PHE A 9 -58.46 0.08 30.02
N LEU A 10 -57.32 0.67 29.68
CA LEU A 10 -56.67 0.50 28.39
C LEU A 10 -55.88 -0.84 28.45
N ALA A 11 -56.44 -1.89 27.87
CA ALA A 11 -55.71 -3.14 27.71
C ALA A 11 -54.62 -2.95 26.62
N LEU A 12 -53.39 -2.84 27.01
CA LEU A 12 -52.24 -2.95 26.10
C LEU A 12 -52.20 -4.41 25.60
N VAL A 13 -52.66 -4.63 24.39
CA VAL A 13 -52.32 -5.85 23.64
C VAL A 13 -50.85 -5.73 23.22
N VAL A 14 -49.98 -6.31 23.98
CA VAL A 14 -48.62 -6.60 23.54
C VAL A 14 -48.75 -7.69 22.49
N ALA A 15 -48.78 -7.30 21.22
CA ALA A 15 -48.59 -8.25 20.14
C ALA A 15 -47.16 -8.80 20.31
N CYS A 16 -47.04 -10.06 20.79
CA CYS A 16 -45.78 -10.78 20.72
C CYS A 16 -45.38 -10.87 19.24
N ALA A 17 -44.35 -10.11 18.85
CA ALA A 17 -43.72 -10.34 17.57
C ALA A 17 -43.27 -11.81 17.51
N PRO A 18 -43.50 -12.54 16.41
CA PRO A 18 -43.01 -13.90 16.28
C PRO A 18 -41.52 -13.92 16.56
N ALA A 19 -41.07 -14.95 17.27
CA ALA A 19 -39.64 -15.12 17.56
C ALA A 19 -38.82 -15.05 16.24
N PRO A 20 -37.70 -14.38 16.22
CA PRO A 20 -36.87 -14.27 15.02
C PRO A 20 -36.55 -15.67 14.49
N GLN A 21 -36.74 -15.85 13.19
CA GLN A 21 -36.45 -17.12 12.51
C GLN A 21 -35.28 -16.95 11.58
N GLY A 22 -34.39 -17.97 11.46
CA GLY A 22 -33.38 -18.03 10.43
C GLY A 22 -33.96 -18.24 9.03
N LEU A 23 -33.15 -18.11 8.00
CA LEU A 23 -33.59 -18.35 6.61
C LEU A 23 -34.08 -19.79 6.39
N ARG A 24 -33.42 -20.77 7.01
CA ARG A 24 -33.73 -22.19 7.00
C ARG A 24 -33.08 -22.88 8.21
N ALA A 25 -33.59 -23.96 8.66
CA ALA A 25 -32.96 -24.82 9.67
C ALA A 25 -31.65 -25.38 9.12
N ALA A 26 -30.63 -25.43 9.96
CA ALA A 26 -29.36 -26.05 9.61
C ALA A 26 -29.48 -27.57 9.60
N ASP A 27 -28.71 -28.24 8.75
CA ASP A 27 -28.64 -29.69 8.78
C ASP A 27 -27.82 -30.17 9.98
N GLU A 28 -28.24 -31.27 10.59
CA GLU A 28 -27.48 -31.97 11.63
C GLU A 28 -26.58 -33.04 11.01
N GLY A 29 -25.52 -33.46 11.72
CA GLY A 29 -24.67 -34.56 11.27
C GLY A 29 -23.14 -34.28 11.48
N PRO A 30 -22.27 -35.14 10.93
CA PRO A 30 -20.83 -34.97 11.00
C PRO A 30 -20.35 -33.91 9.99
N GLY A 31 -19.07 -33.50 10.10
CA GLY A 31 -18.37 -32.54 9.24
C GLY A 31 -17.92 -31.28 9.98
N PRO A 32 -16.97 -30.53 9.42
CA PRO A 32 -16.41 -29.34 10.04
C PRO A 32 -17.47 -28.31 10.36
N LYS A 33 -17.45 -27.80 11.59
CA LYS A 33 -18.36 -26.76 12.04
C LYS A 33 -17.68 -25.40 11.95
N VAL A 34 -18.36 -24.39 11.42
CA VAL A 34 -17.87 -23.01 11.40
C VAL A 34 -17.64 -22.53 12.82
N SER A 35 -16.48 -21.94 13.09
CA SER A 35 -16.16 -21.33 14.38
C SER A 35 -16.92 -20.01 14.54
N PHE A 36 -17.54 -19.81 15.70
CA PHE A 36 -18.25 -18.57 16.02
C PHE A 36 -18.18 -18.32 17.55
N ASP A 37 -17.03 -17.86 18.02
CA ASP A 37 -16.78 -17.52 19.40
C ASP A 37 -16.55 -16.01 19.56
N VAL A 38 -17.56 -15.31 20.07
CA VAL A 38 -17.53 -13.86 20.26
C VAL A 38 -16.74 -13.45 21.51
N PHE A 39 -16.42 -14.40 22.39
CA PHE A 39 -15.67 -14.18 23.63
C PHE A 39 -14.19 -14.51 23.50
N HIS A 40 -13.80 -15.07 22.37
CA HIS A 40 -12.38 -15.31 22.10
C HIS A 40 -11.57 -14.00 22.22
N THR A 41 -10.37 -14.08 22.76
CA THR A 41 -9.46 -12.92 22.98
C THR A 41 -8.10 -13.21 22.35
N PRO A 42 -7.40 -12.20 21.80
CA PRO A 42 -7.66 -10.75 21.86
C PRO A 42 -8.70 -10.24 20.83
N LEU A 43 -9.10 -11.05 19.88
CA LEU A 43 -10.14 -10.75 18.88
C LEU A 43 -11.15 -11.90 18.84
N PRO A 44 -12.44 -11.61 18.59
CA PRO A 44 -13.45 -12.65 18.38
C PRO A 44 -13.05 -13.63 17.27
N GLU A 45 -13.35 -14.92 17.46
CA GLU A 45 -13.19 -15.95 16.44
C GLU A 45 -14.52 -16.16 15.72
N ILE A 46 -14.80 -15.33 14.74
CA ILE A 46 -16.00 -15.35 13.90
C ILE A 46 -15.59 -15.20 12.43
N PRO A 47 -16.41 -15.66 11.47
CA PRO A 47 -16.17 -15.34 10.06
C PRO A 47 -16.07 -13.82 9.85
N LEU A 48 -15.04 -13.38 9.14
CA LEU A 48 -14.78 -11.97 8.83
C LEU A 48 -14.68 -11.79 7.30
N PRO A 49 -15.12 -10.62 6.76
CA PRO A 49 -15.90 -9.55 7.41
C PRO A 49 -17.29 -10.00 7.83
N ASN A 50 -17.88 -9.38 8.88
CA ASN A 50 -19.17 -9.79 9.42
C ASN A 50 -19.91 -8.63 10.09
N ASP A 51 -21.12 -8.34 9.68
CA ASP A 51 -21.94 -7.27 10.27
C ASP A 51 -22.35 -7.52 11.73
N PHE A 52 -22.17 -8.75 12.22
CA PHE A 52 -22.31 -9.03 13.65
C PHE A 52 -21.33 -8.22 14.51
N ALA A 53 -20.11 -8.02 14.01
CA ALA A 53 -19.08 -7.19 14.67
C ALA A 53 -19.15 -5.72 14.22
N THR A 54 -20.33 -5.18 14.02
CA THR A 54 -20.57 -3.76 13.76
C THR A 54 -21.56 -3.17 14.75
N ARG A 55 -21.53 -1.85 14.92
CA ARG A 55 -22.52 -1.08 15.70
C ARG A 55 -23.30 -0.13 14.79
N PHE A 56 -24.55 0.17 15.17
CA PHE A 56 -25.36 1.15 14.45
C PHE A 56 -24.86 2.58 14.72
N ASP A 57 -24.70 3.37 13.66
CA ASP A 57 -24.45 4.82 13.71
C ASP A 57 -25.29 5.52 12.63
N ALA A 58 -26.30 6.25 13.05
CA ALA A 58 -27.24 6.96 12.15
C ALA A 58 -26.52 7.99 11.24
N LEU A 59 -25.35 8.48 11.66
CA LEU A 59 -24.53 9.45 10.93
C LEU A 59 -23.44 8.80 10.10
N SER A 60 -23.33 7.48 10.08
CA SER A 60 -22.45 6.78 9.15
C SER A 60 -23.11 6.66 7.77
N PRO A 61 -22.37 6.74 6.65
CA PRO A 61 -22.91 6.55 5.30
C PRO A 61 -23.66 5.22 5.15
N THR A 62 -23.16 4.18 5.78
CA THR A 62 -23.69 2.82 5.74
C THR A 62 -24.67 2.53 6.88
N LYS A 63 -24.90 3.48 7.79
CA LYS A 63 -25.58 3.32 9.09
C LYS A 63 -24.86 2.34 10.04
N ARG A 64 -23.59 2.00 9.74
CA ARG A 64 -22.77 1.08 10.52
C ARG A 64 -21.39 1.66 10.78
N ARG A 65 -20.75 1.18 11.82
CA ARG A 65 -19.33 1.30 12.08
C ARG A 65 -18.79 -0.02 12.61
N ILE A 66 -17.53 -0.30 12.40
CA ILE A 66 -16.87 -1.48 12.98
C ILE A 66 -16.96 -1.39 14.51
N ASN A 67 -16.90 -2.54 15.18
CA ASN A 67 -16.86 -2.70 16.63
C ASN A 67 -15.69 -3.61 16.99
N ALA A 68 -14.50 -3.03 17.18
CA ALA A 68 -13.20 -3.70 17.18
C ALA A 68 -12.73 -4.17 18.57
N SER A 69 -13.60 -4.49 19.51
CA SER A 69 -13.22 -5.07 20.83
C SER A 69 -12.14 -4.27 21.58
N ILE A 70 -12.31 -2.96 21.71
CA ILE A 70 -11.32 -2.00 22.26
C ILE A 70 -10.88 -2.38 23.69
N GLU A 71 -11.80 -2.81 24.52
CA GLU A 71 -11.55 -3.01 25.97
C GLU A 71 -10.60 -4.19 26.26
N VAL A 72 -10.47 -5.14 25.35
CA VAL A 72 -9.60 -6.31 25.51
C VAL A 72 -8.24 -6.15 24.80
N ALA A 73 -7.94 -4.95 24.30
CA ALA A 73 -6.65 -4.68 23.70
C ALA A 73 -5.51 -4.79 24.72
N PRO A 74 -4.44 -5.54 24.44
CA PRO A 74 -3.35 -5.80 25.39
C PRO A 74 -2.60 -4.53 25.80
N THR A 75 -2.41 -3.59 24.88
CA THR A 75 -1.66 -2.36 25.11
C THR A 75 -2.54 -1.12 24.88
N ARG A 76 -2.12 0.04 25.37
CA ARG A 76 -2.76 1.32 25.12
C ARG A 76 -2.64 1.70 23.63
N TRP A 77 -1.48 1.39 23.02
CA TRP A 77 -1.23 1.67 21.61
C TRP A 77 -2.18 0.87 20.72
N GLU A 78 -2.33 -0.42 20.93
CA GLU A 78 -3.29 -1.25 20.20
C GLU A 78 -4.73 -0.80 20.42
N ARG A 79 -5.09 -0.40 21.65
CA ARG A 79 -6.42 0.17 21.94
C ARG A 79 -6.72 1.39 21.09
N ARG A 80 -5.73 2.27 20.87
CA ARG A 80 -5.90 3.45 20.01
C ARG A 80 -6.10 3.08 18.54
N ILE A 81 -5.37 2.07 18.05
CA ILE A 81 -5.55 1.58 16.69
C ILE A 81 -6.94 0.98 16.50
N ARG A 82 -7.39 0.15 17.44
CA ARG A 82 -8.74 -0.43 17.42
C ARG A 82 -9.83 0.64 17.48
N ALA A 83 -9.64 1.69 18.28
CA ALA A 83 -10.54 2.83 18.32
C ALA A 83 -10.61 3.59 16.99
N ALA A 84 -9.50 3.72 16.28
CA ALA A 84 -9.49 4.30 14.93
C ALA A 84 -10.17 3.40 13.88
N LEU A 85 -10.13 2.08 14.06
CA LEU A 85 -10.91 1.15 13.25
C LEU A 85 -12.42 1.29 13.48
N ASP A 86 -12.84 1.59 14.71
CA ASP A 86 -14.24 1.83 15.06
C ASP A 86 -14.86 3.06 14.37
N ASP A 87 -14.04 3.94 13.82
CA ASP A 87 -14.50 5.09 13.03
C ASP A 87 -14.78 4.74 11.56
N ILE A 88 -14.42 3.54 11.11
CA ILE A 88 -14.64 3.10 9.72
C ILE A 88 -16.11 2.72 9.52
N SER A 89 -16.70 3.16 8.41
CA SER A 89 -18.12 3.05 8.10
C SER A 89 -18.59 1.65 7.65
N GLY A 90 -17.76 0.64 7.74
CA GLY A 90 -18.04 -0.72 7.31
C GLY A 90 -16.78 -1.53 7.04
N TRP A 91 -16.93 -2.69 6.47
CA TRP A 91 -15.86 -3.63 6.18
C TRP A 91 -15.12 -3.28 4.89
N GLY A 92 -14.07 -4.03 4.62
CA GLY A 92 -13.26 -3.84 3.44
C GLY A 92 -13.96 -4.19 2.12
N THR A 93 -13.53 -3.52 1.06
CA THR A 93 -13.93 -3.81 -0.33
C THR A 93 -12.97 -4.80 -1.01
N LEU A 94 -11.73 -4.91 -0.50
CA LEU A 94 -10.66 -5.78 -1.00
C LEU A 94 -10.13 -6.75 0.08
N ALA A 95 -10.45 -6.50 1.35
CA ALA A 95 -9.98 -7.33 2.44
C ALA A 95 -10.36 -8.80 2.25
N PRO A 96 -9.49 -9.75 2.64
CA PRO A 96 -9.79 -11.16 2.54
C PRO A 96 -11.00 -11.54 3.40
N ILE A 97 -11.76 -12.50 2.90
CA ILE A 97 -12.87 -13.13 3.61
C ILE A 97 -12.33 -14.38 4.29
N THR A 98 -12.45 -14.46 5.61
CA THR A 98 -11.87 -15.56 6.40
C THR A 98 -12.95 -16.28 7.20
N VAL A 99 -12.84 -17.59 7.30
CA VAL A 99 -13.71 -18.42 8.11
C VAL A 99 -12.96 -19.64 8.63
N SER A 100 -12.95 -19.84 9.94
CA SER A 100 -12.29 -20.95 10.62
C SER A 100 -13.28 -22.10 10.87
N PHE A 101 -12.76 -23.32 10.95
CA PHE A 101 -13.54 -24.54 11.14
C PHE A 101 -12.99 -25.39 12.28
N SER A 102 -13.88 -26.17 12.89
CA SER A 102 -13.51 -27.12 13.96
C SER A 102 -12.61 -28.27 13.53
N GLU A 103 -12.52 -28.53 12.22
CA GLU A 103 -11.78 -29.64 11.61
C GLU A 103 -11.28 -29.22 10.24
N PRO A 104 -10.17 -29.83 9.73
CA PRO A 104 -9.58 -29.47 8.44
C PRO A 104 -10.52 -29.70 7.26
N LEU A 105 -10.42 -28.83 6.25
CA LEU A 105 -11.10 -28.95 4.97
C LEU A 105 -10.36 -29.89 4.00
N ASP A 106 -11.11 -30.43 3.02
CA ASP A 106 -10.50 -31.08 1.84
C ASP A 106 -10.08 -30.01 0.83
N LEU A 107 -8.81 -29.61 0.93
CA LEU A 107 -8.26 -28.56 0.08
C LEU A 107 -8.13 -28.96 -1.39
N ARG A 108 -7.96 -30.27 -1.68
CA ARG A 108 -7.88 -30.74 -3.07
C ARG A 108 -9.24 -30.65 -3.75
N GLU A 109 -10.31 -31.01 -3.05
CA GLU A 109 -11.67 -30.86 -3.56
C GLU A 109 -12.05 -29.37 -3.70
N LEU A 110 -11.65 -28.52 -2.76
CA LEU A 110 -11.87 -27.07 -2.82
C LEU A 110 -11.20 -26.46 -4.05
N THR A 111 -9.91 -26.69 -4.24
CA THR A 111 -9.16 -26.14 -5.40
C THR A 111 -9.67 -26.68 -6.72
N ARG A 112 -10.05 -27.96 -6.78
CA ARG A 112 -10.66 -28.56 -7.97
C ARG A 112 -11.94 -27.83 -8.40
N ARG A 113 -12.79 -27.44 -7.44
CA ARG A 113 -14.05 -26.73 -7.71
C ARG A 113 -13.82 -25.29 -8.18
N HIS A 114 -12.80 -24.64 -7.65
CA HIS A 114 -12.47 -23.25 -7.93
C HIS A 114 -11.35 -23.07 -8.96
N GLN A 115 -11.11 -24.04 -9.87
CA GLN A 115 -10.00 -23.98 -10.84
C GLN A 115 -10.09 -22.80 -11.83
N ALA A 116 -11.31 -22.43 -12.19
CA ALA A 116 -11.54 -21.40 -13.20
C ALA A 116 -12.31 -20.21 -12.60
N PRO A 117 -11.65 -19.09 -12.32
CA PRO A 117 -12.31 -17.95 -11.68
C PRO A 117 -13.54 -17.40 -12.41
N GLY A 118 -13.66 -17.65 -13.72
CA GLY A 118 -14.80 -17.24 -14.53
C GLY A 118 -15.95 -18.25 -14.62
N ASP A 119 -15.76 -19.49 -14.16
CA ASP A 119 -16.80 -20.55 -14.13
C ASP A 119 -17.20 -20.86 -12.68
N LEU A 120 -18.29 -20.29 -12.27
CA LEU A 120 -18.78 -20.36 -10.88
C LEU A 120 -19.79 -21.52 -10.65
N ALA A 121 -20.08 -22.35 -11.68
CA ALA A 121 -21.15 -23.34 -11.60
C ALA A 121 -20.92 -24.44 -10.55
N ASP A 122 -19.66 -24.80 -10.27
CA ASP A 122 -19.28 -25.83 -9.29
C ASP A 122 -18.69 -25.29 -7.99
N ASP A 123 -18.66 -23.98 -7.82
CA ASP A 123 -18.05 -23.35 -6.65
C ASP A 123 -18.66 -23.82 -5.33
N ALA A 124 -17.81 -23.90 -4.31
CA ALA A 124 -18.21 -24.27 -2.94
C ALA A 124 -18.51 -23.04 -2.07
N LEU A 125 -18.00 -21.86 -2.45
CA LEU A 125 -18.16 -20.59 -1.75
C LEU A 125 -18.56 -19.51 -2.74
N TYR A 126 -19.56 -18.70 -2.36
CA TYR A 126 -20.04 -17.55 -3.12
C TYR A 126 -20.10 -16.30 -2.25
N VAL A 127 -19.92 -15.14 -2.87
CA VAL A 127 -20.17 -13.82 -2.28
C VAL A 127 -21.06 -13.04 -3.23
N PHE A 128 -22.26 -12.67 -2.79
CA PHE A 128 -23.25 -11.96 -3.61
C PHE A 128 -23.51 -10.56 -3.07
N ASP A 129 -23.60 -9.58 -3.97
CA ASP A 129 -24.23 -8.30 -3.65
C ASP A 129 -25.73 -8.53 -3.41
N VAL A 130 -26.18 -8.34 -2.18
CA VAL A 130 -27.59 -8.52 -1.78
C VAL A 130 -28.33 -7.20 -1.57
N THR A 131 -27.70 -6.08 -1.96
CA THR A 131 -28.30 -4.75 -1.85
C THR A 131 -29.26 -4.48 -2.99
N ARG A 132 -30.58 -4.50 -2.70
CA ARG A 132 -31.59 -4.23 -3.73
C ARG A 132 -31.40 -2.84 -4.33
N GLY A 133 -31.38 -2.79 -5.66
CA GLY A 133 -31.15 -1.57 -6.43
C GLY A 133 -29.65 -1.26 -6.70
N SER A 134 -28.72 -2.03 -6.15
CA SER A 134 -27.32 -1.98 -6.54
C SER A 134 -27.18 -2.42 -8.00
N PRO A 135 -26.30 -1.80 -8.79
CA PRO A 135 -25.96 -2.28 -10.12
C PRO A 135 -25.34 -3.70 -10.14
N GLY A 136 -24.80 -4.15 -8.99
CA GLY A 136 -24.26 -5.48 -8.81
C GLY A 136 -25.19 -6.48 -8.14
N PHE A 137 -26.46 -6.15 -7.96
CA PHE A 137 -27.43 -7.01 -7.27
C PHE A 137 -27.44 -8.43 -7.83
N CYS A 138 -27.22 -9.41 -6.96
CA CYS A 138 -27.08 -10.83 -7.25
C CYS A 138 -25.88 -11.21 -8.18
N GLN A 139 -24.98 -10.30 -8.46
CA GLN A 139 -23.74 -10.65 -9.14
C GLN A 139 -22.76 -11.27 -8.12
N PRO A 140 -22.18 -12.43 -8.43
CA PRO A 140 -21.15 -13.03 -7.59
C PRO A 140 -19.82 -12.29 -7.73
N VAL A 141 -19.12 -12.14 -6.62
CA VAL A 141 -17.75 -11.62 -6.56
C VAL A 141 -16.79 -12.71 -6.99
N LEU A 142 -15.82 -12.38 -7.82
CA LEU A 142 -14.73 -13.28 -8.17
C LEU A 142 -13.75 -13.40 -7.02
N LEU A 143 -13.37 -14.63 -6.67
CA LEU A 143 -12.52 -14.94 -5.54
C LEU A 143 -11.30 -15.75 -5.97
N ASP A 144 -10.15 -15.50 -5.33
CA ASP A 144 -9.00 -16.40 -5.33
C ASP A 144 -9.11 -17.39 -4.17
N LEU A 145 -9.08 -18.66 -4.50
CA LEU A 145 -9.09 -19.79 -3.59
C LEU A 145 -8.06 -20.85 -4.06
N GLY A 146 -6.83 -20.40 -4.29
CA GLY A 146 -5.72 -21.25 -4.70
C GLY A 146 -5.42 -21.27 -6.21
N GLN A 147 -5.95 -20.30 -6.96
CA GLN A 147 -5.64 -20.15 -8.39
C GLN A 147 -4.30 -19.44 -8.66
N GLY A 148 -3.63 -18.91 -7.62
CA GLY A 148 -2.30 -18.32 -7.74
C GLY A 148 -2.28 -16.83 -8.07
N HIS A 149 -3.39 -16.14 -7.92
CA HIS A 149 -3.45 -14.69 -8.15
C HIS A 149 -2.70 -13.86 -7.10
N PHE A 150 -2.55 -14.40 -5.91
CA PHE A 150 -1.88 -13.77 -4.77
C PHE A 150 -0.80 -14.70 -4.22
N PRO A 151 0.43 -14.61 -4.72
CA PRO A 151 1.55 -15.37 -4.18
C PRO A 151 1.87 -14.89 -2.76
N VAL A 152 2.19 -15.81 -1.88
CA VAL A 152 2.51 -15.53 -0.46
C VAL A 152 4.00 -15.46 -0.19
N VAL A 153 4.80 -15.92 -1.13
CA VAL A 153 6.26 -15.91 -1.10
C VAL A 153 6.74 -14.99 -2.20
N ALA A 154 7.61 -14.09 -1.85
CA ALA A 154 8.30 -13.26 -2.81
C ALA A 154 9.81 -13.55 -2.81
N ASP A 155 10.47 -13.09 -3.88
CA ASP A 155 11.89 -13.38 -4.12
C ASP A 155 12.79 -13.09 -2.91
N ASP A 156 13.67 -14.04 -2.60
CA ASP A 156 14.94 -13.93 -1.87
C ASP A 156 14.95 -12.92 -0.72
N ARG A 157 14.20 -13.23 0.36
CA ARG A 157 13.98 -12.28 1.45
C ARG A 157 14.26 -12.83 2.80
N THR A 158 15.05 -12.11 3.56
CA THR A 158 15.13 -12.23 5.00
C THR A 158 14.39 -11.09 5.66
N TYR A 159 13.42 -11.37 6.50
CA TYR A 159 12.75 -10.36 7.32
C TYR A 159 13.65 -9.87 8.44
N PHE A 160 14.47 -10.75 8.97
CA PHE A 160 15.44 -10.43 10.02
C PHE A 160 16.83 -10.88 9.59
N PRO A 161 17.87 -10.07 9.83
CA PRO A 161 19.26 -10.39 9.42
C PRO A 161 19.85 -11.65 10.06
N GLU A 162 19.27 -12.12 11.16
CA GLU A 162 19.76 -13.25 11.96
C GLU A 162 18.99 -14.54 11.75
N GLU A 163 18.04 -14.57 10.87
CA GLU A 163 17.30 -15.80 10.56
C GLU A 163 18.25 -16.87 10.06
N PRO A 164 18.14 -18.12 10.57
CA PRO A 164 19.16 -19.14 10.35
C PRO A 164 19.08 -19.84 8.99
N HIS A 165 18.06 -19.58 8.19
CA HIS A 165 17.91 -20.15 6.85
C HIS A 165 17.76 -19.05 5.78
N ASP A 166 18.30 -19.33 4.59
CA ASP A 166 18.25 -18.45 3.42
C ASP A 166 17.05 -18.76 2.52
N ALA A 167 16.03 -19.40 3.03
CA ALA A 167 14.84 -19.76 2.24
C ALA A 167 14.05 -18.51 1.85
N LEU A 168 13.34 -18.60 0.75
CA LEU A 168 12.29 -17.66 0.41
C LEU A 168 11.25 -17.67 1.53
N GLU A 169 10.97 -16.50 2.09
CA GLU A 169 10.18 -16.40 3.32
C GLU A 169 8.84 -15.74 3.08
N SER A 170 7.80 -16.33 3.68
CA SER A 170 6.51 -15.70 3.83
C SER A 170 6.41 -15.02 5.19
N LEU A 171 5.81 -13.84 5.21
CA LEU A 171 5.48 -13.16 6.46
C LEU A 171 4.32 -13.84 7.20
N LEU A 172 3.45 -14.51 6.46
CA LEU A 172 2.17 -15.01 6.95
C LEU A 172 2.15 -16.51 7.24
N PHE A 173 3.04 -17.27 6.62
CA PHE A 173 2.97 -18.74 6.66
C PHE A 173 4.35 -19.35 6.67
N GLU A 174 4.56 -20.36 7.48
CA GLU A 174 5.81 -21.10 7.53
C GLU A 174 5.99 -22.00 6.29
N GLN A 175 7.22 -22.15 5.86
CA GLN A 175 7.61 -22.97 4.70
C GLN A 175 8.28 -24.28 5.10
N GLN A 176 8.93 -24.29 6.25
CA GLN A 176 9.77 -25.38 6.70
C GLN A 176 9.10 -26.14 7.86
N GLU A 177 9.43 -27.41 7.96
CA GLU A 177 9.10 -28.24 9.12
C GLU A 177 10.14 -27.99 10.21
N GLU A 178 9.72 -27.51 11.36
CA GLU A 178 10.59 -27.28 12.49
C GLU A 178 10.75 -28.53 13.38
N ASP A 179 9.74 -29.39 13.47
CA ASP A 179 9.86 -30.67 14.18
C ASP A 179 10.63 -31.67 13.30
N LEU A 180 11.95 -31.48 13.22
CA LEU A 180 12.83 -32.28 12.34
C LEU A 180 12.92 -33.75 12.74
N ASN A 181 12.68 -34.08 14.00
CA ASN A 181 12.76 -35.45 14.53
C ASN A 181 11.40 -36.08 14.80
N GLY A 182 10.29 -35.32 14.65
CA GLY A 182 8.92 -35.82 14.78
C GLY A 182 8.51 -36.11 16.23
N ASN A 183 9.14 -35.45 17.22
CA ASN A 183 8.90 -35.69 18.63
C ASN A 183 7.87 -34.75 19.24
N GLY A 184 7.43 -33.69 18.52
CA GLY A 184 6.48 -32.67 18.97
C GLY A 184 7.05 -31.72 20.04
N VAL A 185 8.37 -31.59 20.13
CA VAL A 185 9.07 -30.75 21.10
C VAL A 185 10.11 -29.91 20.36
N MET A 186 10.15 -28.62 20.61
CA MET A 186 11.15 -27.71 20.06
C MET A 186 12.56 -28.05 20.57
N ASP A 187 13.40 -28.65 19.75
CA ASP A 187 14.79 -28.96 20.07
C ASP A 187 15.76 -27.84 19.64
N PRO A 188 16.99 -27.77 20.19
CA PRO A 188 17.97 -26.76 19.80
C PRO A 188 18.31 -26.79 18.30
N GLY A 189 17.93 -25.74 17.59
CA GLY A 189 18.16 -25.56 16.15
C GLY A 189 16.98 -25.98 15.27
N GLU A 190 15.84 -26.27 15.85
CA GLU A 190 14.58 -26.47 15.15
C GLU A 190 13.80 -25.15 14.97
N ASP A 191 13.88 -24.23 15.93
CA ASP A 191 13.30 -22.86 15.83
C ASP A 191 14.04 -22.07 14.75
N THR A 192 13.56 -22.14 13.51
CA THR A 192 14.25 -21.62 12.32
C THR A 192 14.00 -20.14 12.11
N ASP A 193 12.90 -19.61 12.62
CA ASP A 193 12.54 -18.21 12.54
C ASP A 193 12.74 -17.43 13.85
N MET A 194 13.20 -18.09 14.89
CA MET A 194 13.49 -17.55 16.22
C MET A 194 12.26 -16.96 16.94
N ASP A 195 11.10 -17.50 16.74
CA ASP A 195 9.87 -17.04 17.38
C ASP A 195 9.51 -17.84 18.66
N GLY A 196 10.15 -18.99 18.87
CA GLY A 196 10.01 -19.83 20.07
C GLY A 196 8.80 -20.77 20.01
N VAL A 197 8.16 -20.96 18.88
CA VAL A 197 7.05 -21.87 18.66
C VAL A 197 7.48 -22.91 17.64
N LEU A 198 6.96 -24.12 17.75
CA LEU A 198 7.22 -25.22 16.82
C LEU A 198 6.22 -25.14 15.65
N ASP A 199 6.69 -24.68 14.53
CA ASP A 199 5.88 -24.43 13.35
C ASP A 199 5.92 -25.57 12.35
N HIS A 200 4.88 -25.63 11.53
CA HIS A 200 4.73 -26.61 10.46
C HIS A 200 4.42 -25.92 9.12
N PRO A 201 4.88 -26.49 7.98
CA PRO A 201 4.74 -25.84 6.68
C PRO A 201 3.28 -25.72 6.24
N ASN A 202 2.89 -24.51 5.84
CA ASN A 202 1.56 -24.20 5.32
C ASN A 202 1.47 -24.49 3.82
N THR A 203 1.67 -25.76 3.45
CA THR A 203 1.55 -26.27 2.07
C THR A 203 0.25 -27.03 1.87
N LEU A 204 -0.08 -27.38 0.62
CA LEU A 204 -1.36 -28.05 0.31
C LEU A 204 -1.55 -29.38 1.09
N ASP A 205 -0.49 -30.11 1.35
CA ASP A 205 -0.53 -31.37 2.11
C ASP A 205 0.11 -31.30 3.50
N GLY A 206 0.52 -30.12 3.94
CA GLY A 206 1.16 -29.89 5.24
C GLY A 206 2.56 -30.49 5.35
N LYS A 207 3.29 -30.62 4.24
CA LYS A 207 4.66 -31.13 4.22
C LYS A 207 5.61 -30.10 3.68
N THR A 208 6.88 -30.16 4.12
CA THR A 208 7.93 -29.34 3.54
C THR A 208 7.94 -29.45 2.03
N GLY A 209 7.82 -28.34 1.36
CA GLY A 209 7.80 -28.19 -0.08
C GLY A 209 8.86 -27.20 -0.55
N GLY A 210 8.82 -26.89 -1.85
CA GLY A 210 9.59 -25.77 -2.39
C GLY A 210 9.00 -24.43 -1.95
N PRO A 211 9.74 -23.34 -2.13
CA PRO A 211 9.32 -22.01 -1.69
C PRO A 211 8.00 -21.53 -2.30
N PHE A 212 7.60 -22.09 -3.44
CA PHE A 212 6.35 -21.76 -4.13
C PHE A 212 5.20 -22.75 -3.84
N ASP A 213 5.40 -23.69 -2.92
CA ASP A 213 4.37 -24.65 -2.53
C ASP A 213 3.52 -24.17 -1.35
N VAL A 214 3.92 -23.04 -0.72
CA VAL A 214 3.17 -22.39 0.36
C VAL A 214 1.84 -21.87 -0.18
N ILE A 215 0.75 -22.19 0.53
CA ILE A 215 -0.60 -21.77 0.15
C ILE A 215 -1.06 -20.57 0.99
N GLY A 216 -1.75 -19.61 0.35
CA GLY A 216 -2.27 -18.42 1.01
C GLY A 216 -3.79 -18.41 1.17
N PHE A 217 -4.49 -19.44 0.70
CA PHE A 217 -5.95 -19.52 0.75
C PHE A 217 -6.48 -20.37 1.92
N TYR A 218 -5.58 -20.98 2.67
CA TYR A 218 -5.91 -21.75 3.85
C TYR A 218 -4.76 -21.74 4.86
N GLU A 219 -5.07 -21.60 6.14
CA GLU A 219 -4.14 -21.69 7.26
C GLU A 219 -4.42 -22.97 8.04
N HIS A 220 -3.45 -23.88 8.09
CA HIS A 220 -3.61 -25.19 8.73
C HIS A 220 -3.75 -25.10 10.25
N GLU A 221 -3.03 -24.22 10.90
CA GLU A 221 -2.99 -24.08 12.37
C GLU A 221 -4.37 -23.84 12.96
N THR A 222 -5.17 -22.94 12.36
CA THR A 222 -6.53 -22.62 12.83
C THR A 222 -7.64 -23.17 11.91
N ASN A 223 -7.32 -24.00 10.92
CA ASN A 223 -8.25 -24.49 9.92
C ASN A 223 -9.05 -23.34 9.26
N THR A 224 -8.37 -22.25 8.92
CA THR A 224 -9.01 -21.04 8.39
C THR A 224 -8.95 -20.99 6.87
N LEU A 225 -10.09 -20.94 6.21
CA LEU A 225 -10.24 -20.62 4.80
C LEU A 225 -10.08 -19.11 4.59
N ILE A 226 -9.31 -18.72 3.58
CA ILE A 226 -8.99 -17.33 3.24
C ILE A 226 -9.34 -17.12 1.76
N ALA A 227 -10.44 -16.45 1.48
CA ALA A 227 -10.87 -16.13 0.12
C ALA A 227 -10.58 -14.66 -0.17
N ARG A 228 -9.89 -14.36 -1.28
CA ARG A 228 -9.51 -12.99 -1.63
C ARG A 228 -10.30 -12.49 -2.83
N PRO A 229 -10.99 -11.33 -2.74
CA PRO A 229 -11.63 -10.73 -3.91
C PRO A 229 -10.60 -10.41 -4.99
N LEU A 230 -10.87 -10.81 -6.23
CA LEU A 230 -10.00 -10.51 -7.38
C LEU A 230 -10.16 -9.07 -7.85
N GLU A 231 -11.32 -8.48 -7.62
CA GLU A 231 -11.69 -7.11 -7.96
C GLU A 231 -12.33 -6.44 -6.74
N PRO A 232 -12.22 -5.11 -6.59
CA PRO A 232 -12.87 -4.42 -5.47
C PRO A 232 -14.37 -4.61 -5.49
N MET A 233 -14.94 -4.96 -4.35
CA MET A 233 -16.37 -4.91 -4.13
C MET A 233 -16.88 -3.46 -4.21
N ARG A 234 -18.19 -3.26 -4.36
CA ARG A 234 -18.79 -1.92 -4.33
C ARG A 234 -18.79 -1.38 -2.92
N GLU A 235 -18.53 -0.09 -2.77
CA GLU A 235 -18.63 0.61 -1.47
C GLU A 235 -20.09 0.73 -1.00
N ALA A 236 -20.27 0.90 0.30
CA ALA A 236 -21.57 1.09 0.96
C ALA A 236 -22.62 0.04 0.55
N THR A 237 -22.18 -1.19 0.30
CA THR A 237 -23.00 -2.28 -0.27
C THR A 237 -22.98 -3.47 0.68
N THR A 238 -24.13 -4.09 0.88
CA THR A 238 -24.27 -5.31 1.72
C THR A 238 -24.05 -6.54 0.86
N TYR A 239 -23.13 -7.39 1.28
CA TYR A 239 -22.82 -8.68 0.67
C TYR A 239 -23.26 -9.84 1.56
N ALA A 240 -23.61 -10.95 0.95
CA ALA A 240 -23.81 -12.24 1.60
C ALA A 240 -22.71 -13.21 1.19
N VAL A 241 -22.02 -13.77 2.16
CA VAL A 241 -21.13 -14.92 1.96
C VAL A 241 -21.93 -16.20 2.15
N VAL A 242 -21.80 -17.13 1.22
CA VAL A 242 -22.54 -18.39 1.22
C VAL A 242 -21.55 -19.55 1.11
N LEU A 243 -21.45 -20.34 2.17
CA LEU A 243 -20.79 -21.65 2.14
C LEU A 243 -21.85 -22.69 1.73
N THR A 244 -21.60 -23.38 0.62
CA THR A 244 -22.49 -24.44 0.17
C THR A 244 -22.10 -25.77 0.79
N LYS A 245 -22.98 -26.77 0.69
CA LYS A 245 -22.69 -28.17 1.10
C LYS A 245 -21.62 -28.85 0.23
N ARG A 246 -21.17 -28.18 -0.84
CA ARG A 246 -20.03 -28.61 -1.66
C ARG A 246 -18.68 -28.40 -0.97
N LEU A 247 -18.62 -27.49 0.03
CA LEU A 247 -17.46 -27.35 0.89
C LEU A 247 -17.44 -28.48 1.91
N VAL A 248 -16.41 -29.30 1.87
CA VAL A 248 -16.34 -30.54 2.67
C VAL A 248 -15.06 -30.61 3.49
N GLY A 249 -15.12 -31.33 4.61
CA GLY A 249 -13.95 -31.71 5.38
C GLY A 249 -13.16 -32.88 4.76
N LYS A 250 -12.00 -33.19 5.33
CA LYS A 250 -11.18 -34.37 4.94
C LYS A 250 -11.96 -35.70 5.03
N ASP A 251 -13.02 -35.73 5.82
CA ASP A 251 -13.94 -36.87 5.96
C ASP A 251 -14.97 -36.95 4.82
N GLY A 252 -14.97 -36.00 3.87
CA GLY A 252 -15.91 -35.86 2.76
C GLY A 252 -17.30 -35.40 3.19
N LYS A 253 -17.48 -34.91 4.43
CA LYS A 253 -18.75 -34.42 4.92
C LYS A 253 -18.85 -32.90 4.76
N PRO A 254 -20.06 -32.37 4.43
CA PRO A 254 -20.28 -30.94 4.28
C PRO A 254 -19.97 -30.17 5.58
N VAL A 255 -19.46 -28.95 5.41
CA VAL A 255 -19.34 -28.00 6.53
C VAL A 255 -20.71 -27.68 7.11
N ARG A 256 -20.75 -27.19 8.36
CA ARG A 256 -21.98 -26.98 9.09
C ARG A 256 -22.04 -25.60 9.75
N SER A 257 -23.28 -25.13 9.88
CA SER A 257 -23.57 -23.92 10.66
C SER A 257 -23.23 -24.09 12.15
N PRO A 258 -22.74 -23.05 12.83
CA PRO A 258 -22.60 -23.04 14.28
C PRO A 258 -23.97 -22.87 15.00
N PHE A 259 -25.03 -22.56 14.26
CA PHE A 259 -26.36 -22.25 14.77
C PHE A 259 -27.41 -23.30 14.35
N PRO A 260 -28.60 -23.32 15.01
CA PRO A 260 -29.72 -24.13 14.57
C PRO A 260 -30.29 -23.75 13.19
N ALA A 261 -29.94 -22.58 12.67
CA ALA A 261 -30.26 -22.14 11.31
C ALA A 261 -29.00 -21.99 10.47
N ILE A 262 -29.12 -21.92 9.15
CA ILE A 262 -28.00 -21.68 8.23
C ILE A 262 -27.37 -20.28 8.34
N ASN A 263 -27.90 -19.41 9.22
CA ASN A 263 -27.39 -18.08 9.49
C ASN A 263 -27.65 -17.69 10.96
N HIS A 264 -26.92 -16.68 11.45
CA HIS A 264 -27.24 -16.05 12.72
C HIS A 264 -28.56 -15.25 12.60
N LEU A 265 -29.47 -15.39 13.56
CA LEU A 265 -30.83 -14.83 13.49
C LEU A 265 -30.86 -13.31 13.30
N SER A 266 -29.91 -12.56 13.85
CA SER A 266 -29.84 -11.11 13.70
C SER A 266 -29.58 -10.66 12.26
N GLN A 267 -29.10 -11.52 11.39
CA GLN A 267 -28.74 -11.21 9.99
C GLN A 267 -29.80 -11.67 8.98
N THR A 268 -30.90 -12.34 9.44
CA THR A 268 -31.91 -12.90 8.55
C THR A 268 -32.51 -11.86 7.60
N GLN A 269 -32.76 -10.65 8.08
CA GLN A 269 -33.32 -9.58 7.26
C GLN A 269 -32.30 -9.12 6.16
N ALA A 270 -31.05 -8.94 6.51
CA ALA A 270 -29.99 -8.55 5.55
C ALA A 270 -29.76 -9.62 4.47
N LEU A 271 -29.94 -10.88 4.85
CA LEU A 271 -29.76 -12.05 3.95
C LEU A 271 -31.05 -12.38 3.16
N GLY A 272 -32.11 -11.58 3.24
CA GLY A 272 -33.40 -11.88 2.62
C GLY A 272 -33.38 -12.06 1.08
N ALA A 273 -32.38 -11.54 0.38
CA ALA A 273 -32.20 -11.71 -1.06
C ALA A 273 -31.38 -12.95 -1.45
N VAL A 274 -30.77 -13.66 -0.50
CA VAL A 274 -29.85 -14.79 -0.77
C VAL A 274 -30.51 -15.88 -1.64
N SER A 275 -31.78 -16.24 -1.37
CA SER A 275 -32.48 -17.23 -2.18
C SER A 275 -32.65 -16.83 -3.65
N GLU A 276 -32.88 -15.54 -3.90
CA GLU A 276 -33.00 -14.98 -5.24
C GLU A 276 -31.63 -15.03 -5.95
N CYS A 277 -30.54 -14.64 -5.25
CA CYS A 277 -29.20 -14.65 -5.80
C CYS A 277 -28.67 -16.05 -6.06
N LEU A 278 -28.94 -17.02 -5.18
CA LEU A 278 -28.58 -18.43 -5.39
C LEU A 278 -29.22 -19.00 -6.67
N SER A 279 -30.45 -18.57 -6.99
CA SER A 279 -31.15 -19.05 -8.19
C SER A 279 -30.40 -18.69 -9.48
N THR A 280 -29.60 -17.62 -9.50
CA THR A 280 -28.75 -17.24 -10.65
C THR A 280 -27.64 -18.26 -10.91
N GLN A 281 -27.29 -19.06 -9.90
CA GLN A 281 -26.29 -20.15 -9.97
C GLN A 281 -26.96 -21.53 -9.96
N ALA A 282 -28.25 -21.63 -10.23
CA ALA A 282 -29.03 -22.86 -10.16
C ALA A 282 -28.98 -23.55 -8.77
N LEU A 283 -28.84 -22.78 -7.69
CA LEU A 283 -28.80 -23.22 -6.29
C LEU A 283 -30.00 -22.72 -5.53
N GLY A 284 -30.31 -23.39 -4.41
CA GLY A 284 -31.36 -23.01 -3.46
C GLY A 284 -30.85 -22.97 -2.02
N LEU A 285 -31.71 -22.57 -1.07
CA LEU A 285 -31.37 -22.59 0.36
C LEU A 285 -31.05 -24.01 0.88
N ASP A 286 -31.50 -25.04 0.18
CA ASP A 286 -31.20 -26.46 0.51
C ASP A 286 -29.73 -26.81 0.25
N ASP A 287 -29.06 -26.09 -0.62
CA ASP A 287 -27.64 -26.26 -0.94
C ASP A 287 -26.71 -25.51 0.03
N VAL A 288 -27.27 -24.60 0.88
CA VAL A 288 -26.49 -23.78 1.79
C VAL A 288 -26.18 -24.53 3.08
N ALA A 289 -24.91 -24.53 3.48
CA ALA A 289 -24.43 -25.00 4.77
C ALA A 289 -24.44 -23.87 5.82
N PHE A 290 -23.90 -22.70 5.46
CA PHE A 290 -23.86 -21.52 6.32
C PHE A 290 -23.78 -20.24 5.49
N THR A 291 -24.38 -19.13 5.98
CA THR A 291 -24.33 -17.83 5.34
C THR A 291 -24.34 -16.69 6.36
N TRP A 292 -23.61 -15.60 6.06
CA TRP A 292 -23.61 -14.38 6.85
C TRP A 292 -23.52 -13.16 5.95
N SER A 293 -23.79 -11.99 6.51
CA SER A 293 -23.71 -10.72 5.77
C SER A 293 -22.66 -9.79 6.34
N PHE A 294 -22.13 -8.95 5.45
CA PHE A 294 -21.31 -7.81 5.80
C PHE A 294 -21.58 -6.63 4.85
N THR A 295 -21.30 -5.41 5.33
CA THR A 295 -21.51 -4.18 4.58
C THR A 295 -20.16 -3.48 4.40
N THR A 296 -19.80 -3.15 3.17
CA THR A 296 -18.56 -2.48 2.81
C THR A 296 -18.56 -1.01 3.20
N GLN A 297 -17.39 -0.45 3.51
CA GLN A 297 -17.22 0.95 3.87
C GLN A 297 -17.44 1.89 2.67
N ALA A 298 -17.73 3.16 2.95
CA ALA A 298 -17.77 4.24 1.97
C ALA A 298 -16.37 4.85 1.83
N ILE A 299 -15.67 4.55 0.75
CA ILE A 299 -14.26 4.91 0.54
C ILE A 299 -14.08 6.26 -0.15
N THR A 300 -15.06 6.71 -0.93
CA THR A 300 -14.97 7.92 -1.77
C THR A 300 -15.41 9.19 -1.06
N GLN A 301 -16.13 9.09 0.05
CA GLN A 301 -16.82 10.20 0.71
C GLN A 301 -15.90 11.38 1.07
N ASP A 302 -14.73 11.10 1.63
CA ASP A 302 -13.81 12.15 2.06
C ASP A 302 -13.26 12.93 0.86
N TYR A 303 -12.93 12.24 -0.23
CA TYR A 303 -12.43 12.85 -1.47
C TYR A 303 -13.48 13.74 -2.12
N ILE A 304 -14.73 13.27 -2.20
CA ILE A 304 -15.85 14.07 -2.71
C ILE A 304 -16.01 15.32 -1.86
N ALA A 305 -16.04 15.19 -0.54
CA ALA A 305 -16.30 16.31 0.35
C ALA A 305 -15.18 17.37 0.31
N VAL A 306 -13.91 16.95 0.27
CA VAL A 306 -12.77 17.86 0.24
C VAL A 306 -12.68 18.57 -1.12
N ARG A 307 -12.83 17.82 -2.24
CA ARG A 307 -12.82 18.43 -3.57
C ARG A 307 -13.97 19.42 -3.75
N ASP A 308 -15.19 19.01 -3.41
CA ASP A 308 -16.36 19.90 -3.46
C ASP A 308 -16.18 21.12 -2.54
N GLY A 309 -15.56 20.90 -1.37
CA GLY A 309 -15.21 21.97 -0.43
C GLY A 309 -14.29 23.02 -1.05
N PHE A 310 -13.26 22.61 -1.79
CA PHE A 310 -12.40 23.53 -2.55
C PHE A 310 -13.15 24.29 -3.64
N MET A 311 -14.24 23.75 -4.15
CA MET A 311 -15.11 24.42 -5.11
C MET A 311 -16.19 25.30 -4.43
N GLY A 312 -16.26 25.27 -3.08
CA GLY A 312 -17.24 26.01 -2.29
C GLY A 312 -18.59 25.31 -2.19
N MET A 313 -18.60 24.00 -2.30
CA MET A 313 -19.80 23.18 -2.23
C MET A 313 -19.76 22.22 -1.03
N GLY A 314 -20.93 21.71 -0.67
CA GLY A 314 -21.06 20.70 0.36
C GLY A 314 -20.70 21.17 1.77
N PRO A 315 -20.53 20.23 2.72
CA PRO A 315 -20.32 20.55 4.14
C PRO A 315 -18.97 21.22 4.42
N LEU A 316 -18.00 21.12 3.52
CA LEU A 316 -16.66 21.71 3.67
C LEU A 316 -16.46 22.94 2.76
N ALA A 317 -17.53 23.60 2.34
CA ALA A 317 -17.50 24.77 1.45
C ALA A 317 -16.56 25.91 1.90
N PHE A 318 -16.29 26.01 3.21
CA PHE A 318 -15.36 27.00 3.79
C PHE A 318 -13.91 26.86 3.25
N LEU A 319 -13.54 25.68 2.74
CA LEU A 319 -12.19 25.43 2.20
C LEU A 319 -11.90 26.34 1.00
N LYS A 320 -12.91 26.73 0.24
CA LYS A 320 -12.75 27.64 -0.91
C LYS A 320 -12.16 28.98 -0.50
N ASP A 321 -12.70 29.59 0.54
CA ASP A 321 -12.32 30.92 0.97
C ASP A 321 -11.06 30.91 1.85
N LYS A 322 -10.92 29.87 2.69
CA LYS A 322 -9.75 29.69 3.55
C LYS A 322 -8.48 29.36 2.74
N TYR A 323 -8.64 28.62 1.65
CA TYR A 323 -7.53 28.16 0.79
C TYR A 323 -7.80 28.58 -0.66
N PRO A 324 -7.68 29.88 -1.01
CA PRO A 324 -7.83 30.35 -2.37
C PRO A 324 -6.77 29.74 -3.29
N PRO A 325 -7.04 29.53 -4.61
CA PRO A 325 -6.12 28.85 -5.52
C PRO A 325 -4.93 29.76 -5.90
N GLU A 326 -3.97 29.91 -4.98
CA GLU A 326 -2.82 30.81 -5.09
C GLU A 326 -1.50 30.07 -4.92
N ILE A 327 -0.47 30.54 -5.62
CA ILE A 327 0.94 30.27 -5.34
C ILE A 327 1.36 31.21 -4.21
N ALA A 328 2.01 30.67 -3.17
CA ALA A 328 2.39 31.42 -1.98
C ALA A 328 3.76 32.11 -2.15
N THR A 329 4.75 31.38 -2.65
CA THR A 329 6.09 31.93 -2.98
C THR A 329 6.55 31.44 -4.34
N LEU A 330 7.45 32.23 -4.97
CA LEU A 330 7.98 31.90 -6.29
C LEU A 330 9.46 32.24 -6.33
N GLU A 331 10.30 31.23 -6.61
CA GLU A 331 11.71 31.41 -6.94
C GLU A 331 12.00 30.75 -8.29
N GLU A 332 12.78 31.41 -9.14
CA GLU A 332 13.02 30.93 -10.50
C GLU A 332 14.43 31.22 -11.00
N ALA A 333 14.86 30.44 -12.01
CA ALA A 333 16.06 30.68 -12.80
C ALA A 333 15.82 30.37 -14.27
N ARG A 334 16.31 31.21 -15.16
CA ARG A 334 16.16 31.11 -16.61
C ARG A 334 17.46 30.99 -17.33
N ARG A 335 17.41 30.37 -18.51
CA ARG A 335 18.54 30.41 -19.45
C ARG A 335 18.71 31.80 -20.05
N SER A 336 19.94 32.11 -20.44
CA SER A 336 20.26 33.37 -21.11
C SER A 336 19.50 33.61 -22.42
N GLU A 337 19.07 32.52 -23.06
CA GLU A 337 18.27 32.56 -24.30
C GLU A 337 16.75 32.54 -24.05
N GLY A 338 16.34 32.47 -22.76
CA GLY A 338 14.93 32.44 -22.39
C GLY A 338 14.24 33.78 -22.52
N ARG A 339 12.89 33.75 -22.50
CA ARG A 339 12.07 34.97 -22.51
C ARG A 339 12.02 35.59 -21.12
N GLY A 340 11.80 36.90 -21.06
CA GLY A 340 11.65 37.63 -19.82
C GLY A 340 12.97 38.16 -19.26
N THR A 341 12.90 39.31 -18.59
CA THR A 341 14.08 40.08 -18.13
C THR A 341 14.25 40.08 -16.64
N ASN A 342 13.42 39.38 -15.88
CA ASN A 342 13.18 39.72 -14.48
C ASN A 342 13.75 38.73 -13.49
N THR A 343 14.27 37.63 -13.95
CA THR A 343 14.85 36.59 -13.12
C THR A 343 16.35 36.47 -13.32
N LYS A 344 17.01 35.76 -12.43
CA LYS A 344 18.44 35.48 -12.61
C LYS A 344 18.64 34.63 -13.85
N ILE A 345 19.34 35.20 -14.83
CA ILE A 345 19.63 34.56 -16.09
C ILE A 345 20.91 33.73 -15.90
N VAL A 346 20.83 32.45 -16.17
CA VAL A 346 21.95 31.51 -16.18
C VAL A 346 22.33 31.25 -17.64
N PRO A 347 23.60 31.37 -18.04
CA PRO A 347 24.03 31.01 -19.40
C PRO A 347 23.63 29.59 -19.76
N GLY A 348 23.26 29.33 -21.04
CA GLY A 348 22.70 28.05 -21.48
C GLY A 348 23.56 26.83 -21.13
N ALA A 349 24.90 26.95 -21.26
CA ALA A 349 25.81 25.87 -20.84
C ALA A 349 25.81 25.66 -19.33
N GLN A 350 25.79 26.71 -18.52
CA GLN A 350 25.76 26.61 -17.06
C GLN A 350 24.39 26.10 -16.58
N PHE A 351 23.30 26.47 -17.27
CA PHE A 351 21.97 25.95 -16.98
C PHE A 351 21.89 24.44 -17.22
N ALA A 352 22.46 23.92 -18.32
CA ALA A 352 22.55 22.50 -18.59
C ALA A 352 23.41 21.77 -17.54
N ASN A 353 24.50 22.37 -17.11
CA ASN A 353 25.35 21.83 -16.03
C ASN A 353 24.62 21.79 -14.68
N LEU A 354 23.81 22.80 -14.36
CA LEU A 354 22.99 22.78 -13.16
C LEU A 354 22.02 21.60 -13.16
N GLY A 355 21.29 21.39 -14.25
CA GLY A 355 20.37 20.26 -14.38
C GLY A 355 21.08 18.91 -14.32
N GLU A 356 22.29 18.81 -14.91
CA GLU A 356 23.14 17.61 -14.83
C GLU A 356 23.60 17.32 -13.38
N GLN A 357 23.97 18.35 -12.63
CA GLN A 357 24.36 18.20 -11.23
C GLN A 357 23.18 17.76 -10.36
N LEU A 358 22.00 18.33 -10.56
CA LEU A 358 20.79 17.91 -9.88
C LEU A 358 20.46 16.45 -10.20
N LEU A 359 20.59 16.04 -11.47
CA LEU A 359 20.39 14.67 -11.86
C LEU A 359 21.41 13.72 -11.24
N SER A 360 22.68 14.12 -11.22
CA SER A 360 23.75 13.32 -10.60
C SER A 360 23.56 13.16 -9.10
N PHE A 361 22.99 14.16 -8.45
CA PHE A 361 22.59 14.08 -7.04
C PHE A 361 21.46 13.06 -6.82
N VAL A 362 20.44 13.06 -7.67
CA VAL A 362 19.31 12.14 -7.56
C VAL A 362 19.65 10.71 -8.02
N GLY A 363 20.37 10.57 -9.13
CA GLY A 363 20.69 9.29 -9.77
C GLY A 363 21.97 8.62 -9.28
N GLY A 364 22.81 9.32 -8.52
CA GLY A 364 24.03 8.77 -7.92
C GLY A 364 25.00 8.16 -8.93
N SER A 365 25.51 6.98 -8.62
CA SER A 365 26.48 6.23 -9.45
C SER A 365 25.90 5.66 -10.75
N ASP A 366 24.58 5.63 -10.90
CA ASP A 366 23.91 5.02 -12.06
C ASP A 366 23.91 5.94 -13.29
N VAL A 367 24.33 7.19 -13.12
CA VAL A 367 24.39 8.18 -14.18
C VAL A 367 25.74 8.10 -14.89
N THR A 368 25.79 7.43 -16.03
CA THR A 368 27.00 7.32 -16.88
C THR A 368 27.29 8.65 -17.62
N ASP A 369 28.50 8.80 -18.18
CA ASP A 369 28.83 9.98 -18.99
C ASP A 369 27.96 10.07 -20.25
N GLY A 370 27.60 8.92 -20.84
CA GLY A 370 26.65 8.86 -21.96
C GLY A 370 25.25 9.34 -21.55
N SER A 371 24.78 8.93 -20.37
CA SER A 371 23.53 9.40 -19.78
C SER A 371 23.54 10.92 -19.58
N LYS A 372 24.64 11.46 -19.04
CA LYS A 372 24.79 12.91 -18.82
C LYS A 372 24.71 13.71 -20.11
N GLU A 373 25.37 13.25 -21.17
CA GLU A 373 25.35 13.93 -22.48
C GLU A 373 23.93 13.91 -23.08
N LEU A 374 23.25 12.78 -23.05
CA LEU A 374 21.89 12.64 -23.54
C LEU A 374 20.94 13.57 -22.79
N ILE A 375 20.99 13.55 -21.47
CA ILE A 375 20.12 14.36 -20.62
C ILE A 375 20.44 15.84 -20.75
N ARG A 376 21.71 16.20 -20.89
CA ARG A 376 22.13 17.59 -21.20
C ARG A 376 21.48 18.06 -22.51
N GLY A 377 21.38 17.16 -23.50
CA GLY A 377 20.64 17.43 -24.74
C GLY A 377 19.17 17.72 -24.51
N TRP A 378 18.52 16.94 -23.65
CA TRP A 378 17.11 17.11 -23.31
C TRP A 378 16.85 18.39 -22.49
N LEU A 379 17.72 18.74 -21.58
CA LEU A 379 17.61 19.96 -20.76
C LEU A 379 17.59 21.25 -21.60
N ARG A 380 18.10 21.21 -22.84
CA ARG A 380 18.00 22.36 -23.76
C ARG A 380 16.57 22.71 -24.14
N SER A 381 15.62 21.78 -23.96
CA SER A 381 14.20 21.99 -24.22
C SER A 381 13.48 22.73 -23.09
N ILE A 382 14.11 22.90 -21.94
CA ILE A 382 13.57 23.64 -20.80
C ILE A 382 13.91 25.12 -20.95
N ASP A 383 12.94 26.00 -20.76
CA ASP A 383 13.11 27.44 -20.74
C ASP A 383 13.61 27.90 -19.36
N PHE A 384 12.90 27.55 -18.32
CA PHE A 384 13.30 27.87 -16.96
C PHE A 384 12.83 26.81 -15.94
N PHE A 385 13.50 26.82 -14.78
CA PHE A 385 13.08 26.12 -13.57
C PHE A 385 12.44 27.12 -12.60
N ALA A 386 11.49 26.66 -11.79
CA ALA A 386 10.97 27.40 -10.67
C ALA A 386 10.70 26.47 -9.47
N ALA A 387 10.73 27.03 -8.27
CA ALA A 387 10.40 26.34 -7.04
C ALA A 387 9.27 27.10 -6.32
N PRO A 388 8.04 27.03 -6.83
CA PRO A 388 6.89 27.65 -6.18
C PRO A 388 6.48 26.85 -4.94
N THR A 389 5.73 27.52 -4.05
CA THR A 389 5.05 26.86 -2.94
C THR A 389 3.56 27.21 -2.95
N MET A 390 2.74 26.32 -2.41
CA MET A 390 1.34 26.61 -2.12
C MET A 390 1.04 26.34 -0.65
N VAL A 391 0.03 27.00 -0.10
CA VAL A 391 -0.53 26.66 1.21
C VAL A 391 -1.65 25.66 1.01
N SER A 392 -1.58 24.54 1.72
CA SER A 392 -2.56 23.46 1.67
C SER A 392 -3.10 23.17 3.07
N PRO A 393 -4.40 22.82 3.21
CA PRO A 393 -4.95 22.39 4.49
C PRO A 393 -4.37 21.03 4.89
N GLN A 394 -3.82 20.94 6.09
CA GLN A 394 -3.46 19.68 6.73
C GLN A 394 -4.53 19.31 7.73
N PHE A 395 -5.11 18.12 7.56
CA PHE A 395 -6.22 17.64 8.40
C PHE A 395 -5.75 16.88 9.65
N PHE A 396 -4.45 16.88 9.93
CA PHE A 396 -3.87 16.25 11.12
C PHE A 396 -3.87 17.21 12.32
N PRO A 397 -4.45 16.84 13.46
CA PRO A 397 -4.31 17.58 14.70
C PRO A 397 -2.89 17.43 15.28
N ARG A 398 -2.39 18.45 15.95
CA ARG A 398 -1.10 18.38 16.66
C ARG A 398 -1.22 17.74 18.04
N ASN A 399 -2.38 17.82 18.66
CA ASN A 399 -2.63 17.36 20.01
C ASN A 399 -3.75 16.32 20.02
N ASP A 400 -3.70 15.42 21.00
CA ASP A 400 -4.82 14.54 21.30
C ASP A 400 -5.99 15.29 21.97
N SER A 401 -7.05 14.55 22.31
CA SER A 401 -8.23 15.12 22.99
C SER A 401 -7.95 15.69 24.39
N GLU A 402 -6.79 15.34 24.97
CA GLU A 402 -6.36 15.82 26.28
C GLU A 402 -5.38 17.00 26.18
N GLY A 403 -5.07 17.45 24.95
CA GLY A 403 -4.16 18.54 24.65
C GLY A 403 -2.67 18.14 24.66
N LYS A 404 -2.35 16.85 24.75
CA LYS A 404 -0.98 16.36 24.64
C LYS A 404 -0.59 16.29 23.17
N GLN A 405 0.59 16.79 22.83
CA GLN A 405 1.14 16.66 21.50
C GLN A 405 1.44 15.17 21.18
N LEU A 406 0.83 14.69 20.10
CA LEU A 406 1.09 13.35 19.58
C LEU A 406 2.33 13.37 18.67
N PRO A 407 3.14 12.30 18.68
CA PRO A 407 4.10 12.06 17.61
C PRO A 407 3.38 12.09 16.25
N PHE A 408 4.05 12.56 15.20
CA PHE A 408 3.38 12.70 13.90
C PHE A 408 2.88 11.35 13.39
N TYR A 409 3.66 10.29 13.52
CA TYR A 409 3.32 8.93 13.07
C TYR A 409 2.11 8.29 13.80
N GLU A 410 1.55 8.95 14.80
CA GLU A 410 0.31 8.54 15.50
C GLU A 410 -0.87 9.51 15.24
N GLN A 411 -0.65 10.58 14.51
CA GLN A 411 -1.73 11.53 14.19
C GLN A 411 -2.59 10.94 13.06
N THR A 412 -3.90 11.11 13.20
CA THR A 412 -4.89 10.74 12.19
C THR A 412 -5.70 11.96 11.78
N MET A 413 -6.31 11.92 10.61
CA MET A 413 -7.14 13.04 10.14
C MET A 413 -8.35 13.27 11.05
N LYS A 414 -8.67 14.52 11.29
CA LYS A 414 -9.93 14.99 11.89
C LYS A 414 -10.87 15.47 10.80
N LEU A 415 -11.41 14.50 10.07
CA LEU A 415 -12.29 14.73 8.94
C LEU A 415 -13.52 13.83 9.05
N ASP A 416 -14.70 14.44 9.22
CA ASP A 416 -16.01 13.78 9.17
C ASP A 416 -16.98 14.68 8.39
N PRO A 417 -17.08 14.48 7.07
CA PRO A 417 -17.92 15.33 6.24
C PRO A 417 -19.39 15.30 6.60
N LEU A 418 -19.92 14.17 7.09
CA LEU A 418 -21.35 14.07 7.45
C LEU A 418 -21.69 14.89 8.71
N ARG A 419 -20.69 15.11 9.58
CA ARG A 419 -20.83 16.00 10.74
C ARG A 419 -20.35 17.41 10.45
N GLY A 420 -19.86 17.69 9.24
CA GLY A 420 -19.24 18.97 8.86
C GLY A 420 -17.93 19.24 9.63
N ILE A 421 -17.24 18.21 10.08
CA ILE A 421 -15.99 18.34 10.84
C ILE A 421 -14.83 18.27 9.88
N ALA A 422 -13.97 19.30 9.91
CA ALA A 422 -12.65 19.30 9.28
C ALA A 422 -11.73 20.23 10.07
N GLU A 423 -10.86 19.68 10.89
CA GLU A 423 -9.82 20.44 11.58
C GLU A 423 -8.65 20.62 10.63
N THR A 424 -8.35 21.88 10.26
CA THR A 424 -7.27 22.19 9.33
C THR A 424 -6.23 23.12 9.95
N ARG A 425 -4.97 22.83 9.64
CA ARG A 425 -3.85 23.74 9.83
C ARG A 425 -3.21 24.05 8.48
N ASP A 426 -2.56 25.21 8.38
CA ASP A 426 -1.86 25.60 7.18
C ASP A 426 -0.51 24.89 7.11
N GLU A 427 -0.21 24.31 5.94
CA GLU A 427 1.11 23.76 5.63
C GLU A 427 1.59 24.26 4.28
N THR A 428 2.88 24.56 4.19
CA THR A 428 3.51 24.93 2.92
C THR A 428 3.92 23.66 2.18
N VAL A 429 3.39 23.47 0.97
CA VAL A 429 3.78 22.39 0.07
C VAL A 429 4.79 22.95 -0.92
N PRO A 430 6.07 22.54 -0.85
CA PRO A 430 7.09 22.96 -1.80
C PRO A 430 7.01 22.15 -3.08
N MET A 431 7.26 22.82 -4.21
CA MET A 431 7.25 22.22 -5.54
C MET A 431 8.54 22.54 -6.27
N PHE A 432 8.85 21.75 -7.30
CA PHE A 432 9.93 22.02 -8.23
C PHE A 432 9.40 21.81 -9.65
N MET A 433 9.55 22.80 -10.51
CA MET A 433 8.99 22.71 -11.84
C MET A 433 9.96 23.12 -12.95
N ALA A 434 9.73 22.57 -14.14
CA ALA A 434 10.37 22.96 -15.38
C ALA A 434 9.34 23.31 -16.45
N VAL A 435 9.53 24.44 -17.11
CA VAL A 435 8.66 24.94 -18.18
C VAL A 435 9.35 24.74 -19.52
N PRO A 436 8.67 24.19 -20.56
CA PRO A 436 9.25 23.94 -21.87
C PRO A 436 9.51 25.26 -22.63
N LYS A 437 10.59 25.27 -23.41
CA LYS A 437 10.99 26.43 -24.24
C LYS A 437 10.05 26.63 -25.44
N ASN A 438 9.72 25.54 -26.12
CA ASN A 438 8.93 25.58 -27.34
C ASN A 438 7.44 25.40 -27.04
N ARG A 439 6.78 26.52 -26.72
CA ARG A 439 5.32 26.55 -26.45
C ARG A 439 4.64 27.61 -27.32
N THR A 440 3.46 27.29 -27.83
CA THR A 440 2.64 28.21 -28.61
C THR A 440 1.52 28.85 -27.78
N GLY A 441 1.37 28.42 -26.56
CA GLY A 441 0.40 28.86 -25.57
C GLY A 441 0.76 28.28 -24.20
N PRO A 442 -0.16 28.28 -23.23
CA PRO A 442 0.07 27.61 -21.96
C PRO A 442 0.41 26.14 -22.14
N ALA A 443 1.51 25.67 -21.53
CA ALA A 443 1.95 24.28 -21.65
C ALA A 443 1.00 23.33 -20.91
N PRO A 444 0.67 22.16 -21.46
CA PRO A 444 0.15 21.04 -20.69
C PRO A 444 1.06 20.74 -19.51
N VAL A 445 0.49 20.22 -18.43
CA VAL A 445 1.24 19.98 -17.19
C VAL A 445 1.20 18.52 -16.78
N VAL A 446 2.34 17.93 -16.44
CA VAL A 446 2.41 16.69 -15.70
C VAL A 446 2.81 16.96 -14.25
N ILE A 447 1.94 16.58 -13.32
CA ILE A 447 2.24 16.57 -11.89
C ILE A 447 2.96 15.27 -11.59
N PHE A 448 4.17 15.37 -11.01
CA PHE A 448 4.99 14.22 -10.66
C PHE A 448 5.12 14.07 -9.15
N VAL A 449 4.82 12.88 -8.65
CA VAL A 449 5.06 12.48 -7.25
C VAL A 449 6.21 11.48 -7.22
N HIS A 450 7.16 11.72 -6.32
CA HIS A 450 8.37 10.91 -6.13
C HIS A 450 8.11 9.56 -5.46
N GLY A 451 9.13 8.70 -5.42
CA GLY A 451 9.12 7.44 -4.68
C GLY A 451 9.20 7.65 -3.16
N HIS A 452 8.94 6.57 -2.39
CA HIS A 452 9.09 6.61 -0.94
C HIS A 452 10.53 6.95 -0.54
N THR A 453 10.70 7.78 0.49
CA THR A 453 11.96 8.42 0.92
C THR A 453 12.59 9.39 -0.09
N GLY A 454 11.94 9.63 -1.23
CA GLY A 454 12.39 10.57 -2.24
C GLY A 454 11.95 12.01 -1.98
N SER A 455 12.08 12.84 -3.01
CA SER A 455 11.68 14.24 -2.99
C SER A 455 11.21 14.72 -4.36
N LYS A 456 10.64 15.92 -4.41
CA LYS A 456 10.31 16.60 -5.68
C LYS A 456 11.47 16.67 -6.67
N LEU A 457 12.72 16.53 -6.21
CA LEU A 457 13.90 16.52 -7.08
C LEU A 457 13.93 15.30 -8.01
N ASP A 458 13.31 14.18 -7.65
CA ASP A 458 13.24 12.99 -8.49
C ASP A 458 12.57 13.26 -9.83
N SER A 459 11.72 14.30 -9.89
CA SER A 459 11.09 14.75 -11.14
C SER A 459 12.08 15.23 -12.21
N ILE A 460 13.35 15.53 -11.85
CA ILE A 460 14.36 16.03 -12.79
C ILE A 460 14.59 15.05 -13.95
N ILE A 461 14.45 13.75 -13.70
CA ILE A 461 14.62 12.69 -14.72
C ILE A 461 13.57 12.86 -15.84
N PHE A 462 12.38 13.34 -15.49
CA PHE A 462 11.26 13.53 -16.42
C PHE A 462 11.25 14.93 -17.07
N MET A 463 11.79 15.94 -16.42
CA MET A 463 11.66 17.35 -16.83
C MET A 463 12.16 17.60 -18.24
N GLY A 464 13.38 17.16 -18.56
CA GLY A 464 13.93 17.32 -19.91
C GLY A 464 13.17 16.57 -20.99
N PRO A 465 12.95 15.26 -20.81
CA PRO A 465 12.11 14.47 -21.73
C PRO A 465 10.72 15.09 -21.97
N MET A 466 10.00 15.44 -20.91
CA MET A 466 8.63 16.00 -21.05
C MET A 466 8.66 17.36 -21.75
N ALA A 467 9.65 18.22 -21.46
CA ALA A 467 9.81 19.51 -22.11
C ALA A 467 9.98 19.39 -23.63
N ARG A 468 10.58 18.29 -24.11
CA ARG A 468 10.71 18.02 -25.57
C ARG A 468 9.37 17.76 -26.24
N PHE A 469 8.39 17.22 -25.50
CA PHE A 469 7.00 17.06 -25.94
C PHE A 469 6.14 18.30 -25.65
N GLY A 470 6.74 19.41 -25.21
CA GLY A 470 6.02 20.66 -24.88
C GLY A 470 5.24 20.58 -23.58
N ILE A 471 5.52 19.63 -22.71
CA ILE A 471 4.84 19.41 -21.42
C ILE A 471 5.69 19.99 -20.29
N ALA A 472 5.09 20.86 -19.46
CA ALA A 472 5.68 21.31 -18.21
C ALA A 472 5.60 20.20 -17.16
N THR A 473 6.63 20.07 -16.31
CA THR A 473 6.66 19.11 -15.21
C THR A 473 6.65 19.83 -13.89
N ILE A 474 5.80 19.44 -12.96
CA ILE A 474 5.77 19.93 -11.57
C ILE A 474 5.93 18.74 -10.63
N GLY A 475 7.08 18.66 -9.94
CA GLY A 475 7.30 17.75 -8.83
C GLY A 475 6.84 18.38 -7.51
N LEU A 476 6.19 17.61 -6.64
CA LEU A 476 5.83 18.04 -5.29
C LEU A 476 6.31 17.03 -4.25
N ASP A 477 6.60 17.51 -3.03
CA ASP A 477 6.89 16.62 -1.92
C ASP A 477 5.59 16.07 -1.32
N ALA A 478 5.49 14.75 -1.22
CA ALA A 478 4.45 14.10 -0.44
C ALA A 478 4.58 14.47 1.06
N VAL A 479 3.55 14.20 1.83
CA VAL A 479 3.60 14.40 3.30
C VAL A 479 4.84 13.72 3.88
N SER A 480 5.52 14.37 4.82
CA SER A 480 6.75 13.87 5.47
C SER A 480 7.94 13.58 4.54
N HIS A 481 7.94 14.05 3.32
CA HIS A 481 9.03 13.84 2.37
C HIS A 481 9.77 15.15 2.04
N GLY A 482 10.91 15.01 1.40
CA GLY A 482 11.77 16.13 1.01
C GLY A 482 13.22 15.70 0.93
N VAL A 483 14.12 16.65 0.83
CA VAL A 483 15.55 16.39 0.73
C VAL A 483 16.12 16.11 2.13
N GLY A 484 16.69 14.92 2.34
CA GLY A 484 17.36 14.51 3.58
C GLY A 484 18.88 14.75 3.50
N ILE A 485 19.32 15.97 3.75
CA ILE A 485 20.75 16.33 3.77
C ILE A 485 21.08 17.11 5.03
N ASN A 486 22.32 16.95 5.50
CA ASN A 486 22.82 17.67 6.67
C ASN A 486 23.27 19.09 6.32
N ASP A 487 23.46 19.93 7.36
CA ASP A 487 23.86 21.32 7.19
C ASP A 487 25.19 21.51 6.47
N ALA A 488 26.13 20.56 6.59
CA ALA A 488 27.42 20.61 5.90
C ALA A 488 27.25 20.43 4.39
N ASP A 489 26.41 19.48 3.99
CA ASP A 489 26.10 19.25 2.57
C ASP A 489 25.26 20.38 1.98
N ILE A 490 24.32 20.96 2.76
CA ILE A 490 23.60 22.19 2.38
C ILE A 490 24.59 23.33 2.14
N SER A 491 25.58 23.49 3.01
CA SER A 491 26.59 24.55 2.87
C SER A 491 27.46 24.33 1.64
N LEU A 492 27.87 23.09 1.36
CA LEU A 492 28.62 22.75 0.15
C LEU A 492 27.78 23.01 -1.11
N PHE A 493 26.53 22.56 -1.13
CA PHE A 493 25.60 22.78 -2.23
C PHE A 493 25.33 24.29 -2.44
N SER A 494 25.13 25.04 -1.38
CA SER A 494 24.93 26.50 -1.42
C SER A 494 26.15 27.22 -2.04
N GLY A 495 27.37 26.82 -1.70
CA GLY A 495 28.60 27.36 -2.32
C GLY A 495 28.68 27.10 -3.82
N ILE A 496 28.22 25.91 -4.27
CA ILE A 496 28.16 25.59 -5.71
C ILE A 496 27.15 26.49 -6.41
N VAL A 497 25.92 26.60 -5.91
CA VAL A 497 24.85 27.37 -6.58
C VAL A 497 25.04 28.89 -6.49
N GLU A 498 25.81 29.37 -5.53
CA GLU A 498 26.17 30.79 -5.43
C GLU A 498 26.90 31.25 -6.68
N THR A 499 27.74 30.39 -7.27
CA THR A 499 28.47 30.71 -8.52
C THR A 499 27.53 30.96 -9.71
N TYR A 500 26.32 30.37 -9.67
CA TYR A 500 25.25 30.60 -10.66
C TYR A 500 24.33 31.77 -10.29
N GLY A 501 24.49 32.37 -9.11
CA GLY A 501 23.64 33.44 -8.62
C GLY A 501 22.18 33.05 -8.38
N ILE A 502 21.89 31.75 -8.11
CA ILE A 502 20.54 31.19 -7.94
C ILE A 502 20.29 30.63 -6.53
N THR A 503 21.02 31.12 -5.54
CA THR A 503 20.89 30.68 -4.14
C THR A 503 19.43 30.67 -3.63
N PRO A 504 18.56 31.68 -3.92
CA PRO A 504 17.17 31.63 -3.49
C PRO A 504 16.39 30.43 -4.07
N LEU A 505 16.59 30.15 -5.36
CA LEU A 505 15.97 28.97 -5.99
C LEU A 505 16.47 27.66 -5.36
N ALA A 506 17.78 27.54 -5.14
CA ALA A 506 18.37 26.37 -4.52
C ALA A 506 17.83 26.14 -3.11
N ASN A 507 17.74 27.18 -2.29
CA ASN A 507 17.16 27.10 -0.95
C ASN A 507 15.68 26.67 -0.98
N ALA A 508 14.91 27.14 -1.96
CA ALA A 508 13.53 26.73 -2.14
C ALA A 508 13.41 25.25 -2.59
N ILE A 509 14.32 24.80 -3.45
CA ILE A 509 14.39 23.40 -3.88
C ILE A 509 14.73 22.47 -2.71
N LEU A 510 15.66 22.87 -1.84
CA LEU A 510 16.07 22.07 -0.67
C LEU A 510 15.02 22.05 0.44
N LYS A 511 14.09 23.01 0.47
CA LYS A 511 13.01 23.01 1.44
C LYS A 511 12.07 21.84 1.21
N GLY A 512 11.92 21.00 2.22
CA GLY A 512 11.05 19.82 2.19
C GLY A 512 9.98 19.85 3.28
N ARG A 513 9.30 18.71 3.45
CA ARG A 513 8.30 18.45 4.49
C ARG A 513 8.79 17.37 5.47
N ALA A 514 9.97 16.79 5.21
CA ALA A 514 10.61 15.85 6.12
C ALA A 514 11.11 16.53 7.39
N TRP A 515 11.20 15.79 8.45
CA TRP A 515 11.72 16.23 9.75
C TRP A 515 12.65 15.17 10.33
N ASP A 516 13.51 15.58 11.27
CA ASP A 516 14.44 14.70 11.97
C ASP A 516 13.69 13.86 13.00
N GLN A 517 13.51 12.59 12.73
CA GLN A 517 12.78 11.65 13.57
C GLN A 517 13.69 10.92 14.56
N ASN A 518 14.96 10.72 14.18
CA ASN A 518 15.92 9.94 14.96
C ASN A 518 16.82 10.79 15.86
N GLY A 519 16.77 12.13 15.74
CA GLY A 519 17.53 13.08 16.56
C GLY A 519 18.98 13.25 16.13
N ASP A 520 19.33 12.94 14.87
CA ASP A 520 20.68 13.12 14.34
C ASP A 520 20.91 14.45 13.60
N SER A 521 19.90 15.32 13.60
CA SER A 521 19.85 16.62 12.94
C SER A 521 19.79 16.56 11.41
N ILE A 522 19.44 15.41 10.84
CA ILE A 522 19.18 15.24 9.41
C ILE A 522 17.70 14.92 9.25
N PRO A 523 16.96 15.62 8.39
CA PRO A 523 15.59 15.21 8.10
C PRO A 523 15.52 13.78 7.54
N ASP A 524 14.54 13.00 8.01
CA ASP A 524 14.30 11.61 7.61
C ASP A 524 13.13 11.50 6.63
N PRO A 525 13.34 11.63 5.29
CA PRO A 525 12.24 11.63 4.33
C PRO A 525 11.41 10.36 4.38
N GLY A 526 10.11 10.50 4.59
CA GLY A 526 9.16 9.38 4.57
C GLY A 526 9.24 8.43 5.76
N ALA A 527 10.06 8.71 6.78
CA ALA A 527 10.30 7.78 7.90
C ALA A 527 9.03 7.38 8.67
N ASP A 528 8.03 8.24 8.66
CA ASP A 528 6.73 8.04 9.30
C ASP A 528 5.55 7.99 8.32
N PHE A 529 5.78 8.06 7.02
CA PHE A 529 4.71 8.03 6.02
C PHE A 529 3.98 6.68 6.04
N PHE A 530 4.72 5.59 5.99
CA PHE A 530 4.23 4.24 6.26
C PHE A 530 4.66 3.82 7.66
N SER A 531 3.72 3.58 8.53
CA SER A 531 3.99 3.18 9.91
C SER A 531 3.09 2.04 10.34
N ALA A 532 3.51 1.30 11.37
CA ALA A 532 2.69 0.26 11.99
C ALA A 532 1.41 0.81 12.65
N TYR A 533 1.31 2.13 12.84
CA TYR A 533 0.04 2.78 13.15
C TYR A 533 -0.76 3.00 11.86
N VAL A 534 -1.33 1.94 11.34
CA VAL A 534 -1.95 1.85 10.00
C VAL A 534 -2.97 2.97 9.68
N PRO A 535 -3.79 3.46 10.63
CA PRO A 535 -4.67 4.61 10.37
C PRO A 535 -3.92 5.88 9.96
N HIS A 536 -2.70 6.09 10.48
CA HIS A 536 -1.85 7.20 10.05
C HIS A 536 -1.37 7.02 8.61
N SER A 537 -0.88 5.82 8.25
CA SER A 537 -0.44 5.51 6.88
C SER A 537 -1.56 5.73 5.86
N ARG A 538 -2.79 5.35 6.18
CA ARG A 538 -3.97 5.69 5.38
C ARG A 538 -4.09 7.20 5.17
N ASP A 539 -3.98 7.95 6.23
CA ASP A 539 -4.28 9.37 6.25
C ASP A 539 -3.17 10.21 5.61
N THR A 540 -1.89 9.79 5.65
CA THR A 540 -0.78 10.42 4.91
C THR A 540 -0.94 10.29 3.41
N VAL A 541 -1.41 9.13 2.93
CA VAL A 541 -1.76 8.92 1.52
C VAL A 541 -2.92 9.84 1.12
N LYS A 542 -4.01 9.89 1.90
CA LYS A 542 -5.14 10.80 1.65
C LYS A 542 -4.70 12.25 1.60
N GLN A 543 -3.87 12.68 2.55
CA GLN A 543 -3.42 14.07 2.60
C GLN A 543 -2.59 14.43 1.36
N THR A 544 -1.71 13.55 0.93
CA THR A 544 -0.95 13.76 -0.32
C THR A 544 -1.88 13.87 -1.52
N ALA A 545 -2.95 13.07 -1.58
CA ALA A 545 -3.96 13.18 -2.62
C ALA A 545 -4.70 14.52 -2.58
N PHE A 546 -5.06 15.02 -1.40
CA PHE A 546 -5.69 16.34 -1.23
C PHE A 546 -4.76 17.48 -1.65
N ASP A 547 -3.45 17.36 -1.40
CA ASP A 547 -2.47 18.34 -1.86
C ASP A 547 -2.39 18.38 -3.39
N VAL A 548 -2.47 17.23 -4.06
CA VAL A 548 -2.53 17.15 -5.54
C VAL A 548 -3.84 17.76 -6.08
N ILE A 549 -4.99 17.41 -5.52
CA ILE A 549 -6.29 18.01 -5.88
C ILE A 549 -6.24 19.53 -5.72
N ARG A 550 -5.61 20.00 -4.66
CA ARG A 550 -5.39 21.42 -4.41
C ARG A 550 -4.52 22.07 -5.48
N LEU A 551 -3.43 21.41 -5.92
CA LEU A 551 -2.56 21.88 -7.01
C LEU A 551 -3.32 21.94 -8.33
N VAL A 552 -4.11 20.93 -8.67
CA VAL A 552 -4.95 20.91 -9.87
C VAL A 552 -5.85 22.16 -9.90
N ARG A 553 -6.46 22.50 -8.77
CA ARG A 553 -7.30 23.71 -8.67
C ARG A 553 -6.49 25.01 -8.88
N VAL A 554 -5.24 25.08 -8.39
CA VAL A 554 -4.35 26.21 -8.66
C VAL A 554 -4.09 26.33 -10.16
N LEU A 555 -3.73 25.22 -10.83
CA LEU A 555 -3.45 25.19 -12.25
C LEU A 555 -4.67 25.59 -13.09
N ARG A 556 -5.86 25.12 -12.75
CA ARG A 556 -7.11 25.50 -13.44
C ARG A 556 -7.47 26.98 -13.27
N SER A 557 -6.95 27.64 -12.24
CA SER A 557 -7.21 29.05 -11.98
C SER A 557 -6.41 30.02 -12.85
N PHE A 558 -5.47 29.55 -13.67
CA PHE A 558 -4.66 30.36 -14.59
C PHE A 558 -5.44 30.67 -15.88
N ASP A 559 -6.47 31.49 -15.77
CA ASP A 559 -7.48 31.72 -16.81
C ASP A 559 -7.13 32.89 -17.78
N GLY A 560 -5.92 33.43 -17.69
CA GLY A 560 -5.48 34.56 -18.50
C GLY A 560 -6.10 35.91 -18.14
N LYS A 561 -6.80 36.01 -16.99
CA LYS A 561 -7.47 37.24 -16.51
C LYS A 561 -7.16 37.53 -15.05
N ARG A 562 -7.03 36.49 -14.26
CA ARG A 562 -6.76 36.58 -12.83
C ARG A 562 -5.33 37.05 -12.60
N THR A 563 -5.14 37.93 -11.65
CA THR A 563 -3.81 38.37 -11.18
C THR A 563 -3.46 37.67 -9.86
N TRP A 564 -2.17 37.60 -9.54
CA TRP A 564 -1.65 37.09 -8.27
C TRP A 564 -0.85 38.17 -7.53
N LYS A 565 -0.40 37.83 -6.32
CA LYS A 565 0.36 38.78 -5.47
C LYS A 565 1.88 38.64 -5.66
N HIS A 566 2.32 38.52 -6.92
CA HIS A 566 3.73 38.44 -7.28
C HIS A 566 4.06 39.54 -8.29
N ASP A 567 5.21 40.18 -8.11
CA ASP A 567 5.79 41.13 -9.05
C ASP A 567 6.87 40.43 -9.86
N VAL A 568 6.44 39.64 -10.86
CA VAL A 568 7.33 38.83 -11.72
C VAL A 568 8.03 39.71 -12.75
N ASN A 569 7.33 40.69 -13.31
CA ASN A 569 7.86 41.62 -14.30
C ASN A 569 8.69 42.76 -13.65
N LYS A 570 8.76 42.82 -12.31
CA LYS A 570 9.53 43.79 -11.52
C LYS A 570 9.23 45.25 -11.83
N ASN A 571 7.99 45.55 -12.11
CA ASN A 571 7.50 46.91 -12.27
C ASN A 571 7.21 47.64 -10.93
N GLY A 572 7.33 46.91 -9.81
CA GLY A 572 7.05 47.42 -8.47
C GLY A 572 5.61 47.21 -7.99
N MET A 573 4.79 46.52 -8.79
CA MET A 573 3.41 46.17 -8.46
C MET A 573 3.25 44.66 -8.44
N ALA A 574 2.72 44.10 -7.34
CA ALA A 574 2.49 42.67 -7.22
C ALA A 574 1.08 42.30 -7.74
N ASP A 575 0.86 42.46 -9.03
CA ASP A 575 -0.42 42.33 -9.70
C ASP A 575 -0.30 41.66 -11.09
N ASP A 576 0.80 40.92 -11.33
CA ASP A 576 1.04 40.23 -12.59
C ASP A 576 0.01 39.11 -12.81
N LEU A 577 -0.10 38.66 -14.07
CA LEU A 577 -1.06 37.64 -14.46
C LEU A 577 -0.77 36.30 -13.76
N ALA A 578 -1.76 35.70 -13.15
CA ALA A 578 -1.61 34.40 -12.50
C ALA A 578 -1.26 33.32 -13.53
N GLY A 579 -0.14 32.60 -13.29
CA GLY A 579 0.41 31.62 -14.22
C GLY A 579 1.42 32.19 -15.24
N ASP A 580 1.66 33.49 -15.21
CA ASP A 580 2.76 34.13 -15.93
C ASP A 580 4.02 34.10 -15.05
N PHE A 581 4.80 33.06 -15.17
CA PHE A 581 6.03 32.86 -14.42
C PHE A 581 7.20 33.58 -15.07
N ASP A 582 7.04 34.03 -16.32
CA ASP A 582 8.12 34.64 -17.08
C ASP A 582 7.95 36.17 -17.26
N GLY A 583 6.88 36.77 -16.77
CA GLY A 583 6.65 38.21 -16.82
C GLY A 583 6.41 38.76 -18.23
N ASP A 584 6.07 37.91 -19.22
CA ASP A 584 5.79 38.32 -20.61
C ASP A 584 4.32 38.71 -20.84
N GLY A 585 3.49 38.66 -19.80
CA GLY A 585 2.08 39.00 -19.84
C GLY A 585 1.18 37.88 -20.36
N LYS A 586 1.67 36.60 -20.40
CA LYS A 586 0.91 35.45 -20.82
C LYS A 586 1.05 34.30 -19.81
N VAL A 587 0.04 33.45 -19.76
CA VAL A 587 0.09 32.23 -18.95
C VAL A 587 1.08 31.23 -19.57
N ASP A 588 2.03 30.73 -18.78
CA ASP A 588 3.08 29.80 -19.20
C ASP A 588 2.61 28.35 -19.24
N LEU A 589 1.77 27.94 -18.29
CA LEU A 589 1.33 26.56 -18.13
C LEU A 589 -0.04 26.50 -17.43
N GLY A 590 -0.74 25.38 -17.57
CA GLY A 590 -2.06 25.21 -16.99
C GLY A 590 -3.12 26.12 -17.61
N GLY A 591 -4.29 26.14 -17.02
CA GLY A 591 -5.45 26.89 -17.48
C GLY A 591 -6.72 26.05 -17.52
N PRO A 592 -7.90 26.69 -17.75
CA PRO A 592 -9.18 25.98 -17.72
C PRO A 592 -9.28 24.80 -18.67
N ASP A 593 -8.71 24.93 -19.89
CA ASP A 593 -8.84 23.93 -20.97
C ASP A 593 -7.50 23.28 -21.34
N VAL A 594 -6.44 23.52 -20.57
CA VAL A 594 -5.10 22.97 -20.85
C VAL A 594 -4.98 21.59 -20.22
N PRO A 595 -4.50 20.57 -20.96
CA PRO A 595 -4.38 19.21 -20.41
C PRO A 595 -3.55 19.15 -19.14
N ILE A 596 -4.03 18.40 -18.17
CA ILE A 596 -3.31 18.07 -16.93
C ILE A 596 -3.14 16.56 -16.84
N TYR A 597 -1.93 16.15 -16.55
CA TYR A 597 -1.52 14.76 -16.41
C TYR A 597 -0.95 14.51 -15.02
N MET A 598 -0.91 13.25 -14.61
CA MET A 598 -0.19 12.85 -13.41
C MET A 598 0.73 11.67 -13.72
N ALA A 599 1.93 11.71 -13.16
CA ALA A 599 2.89 10.61 -13.21
C ALA A 599 3.58 10.46 -11.86
N GLY A 600 4.21 9.33 -11.66
CA GLY A 600 5.04 9.11 -10.48
C GLY A 600 5.56 7.68 -10.44
N ALA A 601 6.61 7.45 -9.65
CA ALA A 601 7.24 6.15 -9.52
C ALA A 601 7.12 5.62 -8.08
N SER A 602 6.94 4.30 -7.92
CA SER A 602 6.84 3.68 -6.59
C SER A 602 5.67 4.27 -5.79
N LEU A 603 5.92 4.93 -4.65
CA LEU A 603 4.89 5.71 -3.94
C LEU A 603 4.17 6.66 -4.89
N GLY A 604 4.89 7.35 -5.78
CA GLY A 604 4.29 8.21 -6.81
C GLY A 604 3.42 7.44 -7.80
N GLY A 605 3.76 6.18 -8.11
CA GLY A 605 2.94 5.25 -8.89
C GLY A 605 1.63 4.90 -8.18
N ILE A 606 1.70 4.63 -6.87
CA ILE A 606 0.53 4.43 -6.01
C ILE A 606 -0.34 5.71 -5.98
N MET A 607 0.28 6.87 -5.76
CA MET A 607 -0.42 8.15 -5.71
C MET A 607 -1.09 8.52 -7.03
N SER A 608 -0.38 8.35 -8.17
CA SER A 608 -0.98 8.64 -9.49
C SER A 608 -2.11 7.69 -9.84
N SER A 609 -2.01 6.43 -9.42
CA SER A 609 -3.12 5.47 -9.55
C SER A 609 -4.34 5.87 -8.71
N LEU A 610 -4.12 6.27 -7.45
CA LEU A 610 -5.20 6.70 -6.56
C LEU A 610 -5.87 7.98 -7.09
N VAL A 611 -5.06 9.03 -7.34
CA VAL A 611 -5.60 10.36 -7.69
C VAL A 611 -6.24 10.35 -9.07
N GLY A 612 -5.74 9.53 -10.00
CA GLY A 612 -6.37 9.31 -11.30
C GLY A 612 -7.78 8.74 -11.22
N GLY A 613 -8.11 8.03 -10.13
CA GLY A 613 -9.46 7.50 -9.87
C GLY A 613 -10.39 8.44 -9.10
N ILE A 614 -9.88 9.59 -8.65
CA ILE A 614 -10.66 10.54 -7.83
C ILE A 614 -10.70 11.97 -8.36
N GLU A 615 -9.76 12.40 -9.22
CA GLU A 615 -9.74 13.76 -9.77
C GLU A 615 -10.17 13.76 -11.23
N PRO A 616 -11.32 14.35 -11.56
CA PRO A 616 -11.87 14.33 -12.93
C PRO A 616 -11.11 15.22 -13.94
N GLU A 617 -10.19 16.07 -13.46
CA GLU A 617 -9.46 17.00 -14.30
C GLU A 617 -8.23 16.38 -14.98
N PHE A 618 -7.89 15.12 -14.69
CA PHE A 618 -6.80 14.44 -15.36
C PHE A 618 -7.22 13.83 -16.69
N ASP A 619 -6.55 14.24 -17.76
CA ASP A 619 -6.71 13.64 -19.10
C ASP A 619 -6.06 12.25 -19.18
N ALA A 620 -4.89 12.09 -18.53
CA ALA A 620 -4.17 10.83 -18.48
C ALA A 620 -3.26 10.71 -17.26
N ILE A 621 -3.02 9.46 -16.83
CA ILE A 621 -2.05 9.13 -15.78
C ILE A 621 -1.01 8.13 -16.25
N LEU A 622 0.19 8.23 -15.69
CA LEU A 622 1.32 7.35 -15.97
C LEU A 622 1.92 6.84 -14.65
N PRO A 623 1.26 5.88 -14.00
CA PRO A 623 1.83 5.19 -12.83
C PRO A 623 3.00 4.29 -13.24
N ILE A 624 4.17 4.53 -12.64
CA ILE A 624 5.40 3.75 -12.83
C ILE A 624 5.65 2.97 -11.55
N LEU A 625 5.96 1.69 -11.67
CA LEU A 625 6.11 0.77 -10.53
C LEU A 625 4.89 0.83 -9.58
N PRO A 626 3.64 0.81 -10.12
CA PRO A 626 2.43 0.95 -9.33
C PRO A 626 2.06 -0.35 -8.64
N GLY A 627 1.24 -0.26 -7.59
CA GLY A 627 0.61 -1.40 -6.95
C GLY A 627 -0.67 -1.01 -6.23
N GLY A 628 -1.56 -1.97 -6.07
CA GLY A 628 -2.73 -1.93 -5.19
C GLY A 628 -2.63 -3.01 -4.13
N TYR A 629 -3.65 -3.15 -3.26
CA TYR A 629 -3.57 -3.99 -2.07
C TYR A 629 -2.38 -3.58 -1.18
N LEU A 630 -2.49 -2.44 -0.54
CA LEU A 630 -1.39 -1.84 0.23
C LEU A 630 -0.86 -2.76 1.33
N SER A 631 -1.69 -3.61 1.93
CA SER A 631 -1.25 -4.60 2.90
C SER A 631 -0.36 -5.68 2.27
N GLU A 632 -0.61 -6.09 1.02
CA GLU A 632 0.24 -7.04 0.29
C GLU A 632 1.58 -6.41 -0.08
N ILE A 633 1.59 -5.12 -0.46
CA ILE A 633 2.86 -4.41 -0.64
C ILE A 633 3.66 -4.46 0.66
N GLY A 634 3.03 -4.16 1.80
CA GLY A 634 3.66 -4.23 3.11
C GLY A 634 4.18 -5.64 3.44
N ALA A 635 3.37 -6.66 3.22
CA ALA A 635 3.72 -8.05 3.53
C ALA A 635 4.80 -8.62 2.62
N CYS A 636 4.82 -8.21 1.34
CA CYS A 636 5.68 -8.82 0.32
C CYS A 636 6.85 -7.94 -0.13
N THR A 637 7.04 -6.72 0.40
CA THR A 637 8.16 -5.86 0.03
C THR A 637 9.49 -6.31 0.66
N ALA A 638 10.56 -6.30 -0.11
CA ALA A 638 11.93 -6.47 0.40
C ALA A 638 12.60 -5.14 0.78
N LEU A 639 12.01 -3.99 0.38
CA LEU A 639 12.61 -2.69 0.67
C LEU A 639 12.57 -2.38 2.16
N GLY A 640 13.73 -2.25 2.79
CA GLY A 640 13.87 -1.88 4.19
C GLY A 640 13.15 -0.58 4.54
N GLN A 641 13.14 0.37 3.63
CA GLN A 641 12.45 1.66 3.76
C GLN A 641 10.93 1.54 4.02
N VAL A 642 10.29 0.48 3.55
CA VAL A 642 8.86 0.19 3.78
C VAL A 642 8.70 -0.90 4.83
N LYS A 643 9.46 -2.00 4.69
CA LYS A 643 9.39 -3.15 5.59
C LYS A 643 9.70 -2.79 7.05
N ASN A 644 10.76 -2.01 7.27
CA ASN A 644 11.21 -1.71 8.64
C ASN A 644 10.18 -0.91 9.44
N PRO A 645 9.68 0.26 8.99
CA PRO A 645 8.75 1.06 9.78
C PRO A 645 7.34 0.46 9.85
N LEU A 646 6.95 -0.35 8.89
CA LEU A 646 5.62 -0.96 8.84
C LEU A 646 5.64 -2.36 9.47
N VAL A 647 6.35 -3.31 8.85
CA VAL A 647 6.29 -4.73 9.22
C VAL A 647 7.11 -5.04 10.46
N LEU A 648 8.41 -4.66 10.50
CA LEU A 648 9.23 -4.98 11.66
C LEU A 648 8.77 -4.27 12.94
N ARG A 649 8.06 -3.14 12.82
CA ARG A 649 7.41 -2.48 13.96
C ARG A 649 6.24 -3.27 14.53
N LEU A 650 5.60 -4.15 13.77
CA LEU A 650 4.57 -5.07 14.29
C LEU A 650 5.16 -6.10 15.25
N PHE A 651 6.41 -6.48 15.02
CA PHE A 651 7.17 -7.37 15.91
C PHE A 651 7.83 -6.65 17.09
N ALA A 652 7.88 -5.30 17.07
CA ALA A 652 8.57 -4.52 18.11
C ALA A 652 7.86 -4.59 19.49
N PRO A 653 8.55 -4.21 20.59
CA PRO A 653 9.98 -3.86 20.64
C PRO A 653 10.89 -5.09 20.49
N LEU A 654 11.87 -5.01 19.60
CA LEU A 654 12.76 -6.12 19.26
C LEU A 654 14.00 -6.10 20.15
N PHE A 655 14.16 -7.11 20.98
CA PHE A 655 15.35 -7.34 21.81
C PHE A 655 16.19 -8.46 21.20
N LEU A 656 17.49 -8.21 21.04
CA LEU A 656 18.40 -9.06 20.29
C LEU A 656 19.64 -9.40 21.08
N VAL A 657 20.20 -10.59 20.83
CA VAL A 657 21.56 -10.98 21.24
C VAL A 657 22.26 -11.52 20.00
N ARG A 658 23.41 -10.90 19.63
CA ARG A 658 24.16 -11.21 18.40
C ARG A 658 25.64 -11.47 18.62
N ASP A 659 26.17 -11.18 19.81
CA ASP A 659 27.63 -11.22 20.09
C ASP A 659 28.17 -12.64 20.32
N GLY A 660 27.34 -13.68 20.11
CA GLY A 660 27.66 -15.07 20.38
C GLY A 660 27.59 -15.46 21.87
N PRO A 661 27.74 -16.75 22.20
CA PRO A 661 27.36 -17.26 23.51
C PRO A 661 28.31 -16.88 24.64
N ALA A 662 29.58 -16.51 24.33
CA ALA A 662 30.60 -16.30 25.35
C ALA A 662 30.46 -14.97 26.13
N ASN A 663 30.08 -13.90 25.44
CA ASN A 663 29.91 -12.56 25.99
C ASN A 663 28.65 -11.89 25.43
N PRO A 664 27.49 -12.48 25.63
CA PRO A 664 26.27 -11.99 25.03
C PRO A 664 25.86 -10.63 25.61
N THR A 665 25.38 -9.76 24.75
CA THR A 665 24.86 -8.44 25.12
C THR A 665 23.43 -8.30 24.64
N LEU A 666 22.51 -7.94 25.53
CA LEU A 666 21.16 -7.58 25.17
C LEU A 666 21.19 -6.22 24.46
N SER A 667 20.64 -6.18 23.28
CA SER A 667 20.42 -4.97 22.48
C SER A 667 18.92 -4.77 22.23
N VAL A 668 18.51 -3.53 21.92
CA VAL A 668 17.19 -3.25 21.36
C VAL A 668 17.37 -2.66 19.96
N MET A 669 16.54 -3.09 19.01
CA MET A 669 16.49 -2.54 17.67
C MET A 669 15.19 -1.76 17.47
N TYR A 670 15.32 -0.52 16.97
CA TYR A 670 14.21 0.29 16.52
C TYR A 670 14.20 0.32 14.99
N PRO A 671 13.24 -0.33 14.35
CA PRO A 671 13.12 -0.34 12.89
C PRO A 671 12.67 1.03 12.36
N SER A 672 13.39 1.54 11.36
CA SER A 672 13.12 2.84 10.73
C SER A 672 13.25 2.76 9.20
N ALA A 673 12.56 3.63 8.50
CA ALA A 673 12.63 3.73 7.04
C ALA A 673 14.03 4.13 6.54
N VAL A 674 14.74 4.95 7.30
CA VAL A 674 16.06 5.47 6.88
C VAL A 674 17.18 4.55 7.35
N LYS A 675 17.21 4.25 8.65
CA LYS A 675 18.23 3.40 9.26
C LYS A 675 17.72 2.78 10.55
N ASN A 676 17.82 1.47 10.68
CA ASN A 676 17.53 0.81 11.95
C ASN A 676 18.50 1.30 13.02
N VAL A 677 17.98 1.68 14.17
CA VAL A 677 18.75 2.10 15.34
C VAL A 677 18.88 0.91 16.29
N GLU A 678 20.10 0.43 16.52
CA GLU A 678 20.38 -0.62 17.49
C GLU A 678 21.29 -0.12 18.58
N VAL A 679 20.91 -0.36 19.84
CA VAL A 679 21.69 0.04 21.02
C VAL A 679 21.83 -1.08 22.02
N LYS A 680 23.03 -1.22 22.59
CA LYS A 680 23.37 -2.21 23.62
C LYS A 680 22.84 -1.74 24.99
N LEU A 681 22.18 -2.63 25.71
CA LEU A 681 21.45 -2.34 26.95
C LEU A 681 22.14 -2.91 28.20
N ALA A 682 22.48 -4.20 28.14
CA ALA A 682 23.04 -4.92 29.29
C ALA A 682 23.85 -6.14 28.86
N SER A 683 24.91 -6.44 29.61
CA SER A 683 25.68 -7.67 29.50
C SER A 683 24.90 -8.83 30.11
N LEU A 684 24.92 -9.95 29.41
CA LEU A 684 24.27 -11.19 29.89
C LEU A 684 25.34 -12.21 30.33
N PRO A 685 24.97 -13.19 31.15
CA PRO A 685 25.83 -14.33 31.39
C PRO A 685 26.01 -15.14 30.11
N THR A 686 26.94 -16.07 30.11
CA THR A 686 27.07 -17.05 29.01
C THR A 686 25.74 -17.73 28.75
N LEU A 687 25.34 -17.79 27.48
CA LEU A 687 24.08 -18.36 27.03
C LEU A 687 24.35 -19.65 26.23
N PRO A 688 24.34 -20.84 26.88
CA PRO A 688 24.41 -22.08 26.12
C PRO A 688 23.27 -22.22 25.11
N PRO A 689 23.54 -22.78 23.90
CA PRO A 689 22.49 -23.12 22.98
C PRO A 689 21.37 -23.96 23.62
N GLY A 690 20.13 -23.64 23.33
CA GLY A 690 18.96 -24.27 23.93
C GLY A 690 18.50 -23.67 25.28
N SER A 691 19.25 -22.73 25.89
CA SER A 691 18.75 -21.96 27.03
C SER A 691 17.49 -21.19 26.62
N ILE A 692 16.55 -21.02 27.57
CA ILE A 692 15.31 -20.28 27.30
C ILE A 692 15.42 -18.88 27.91
N ALA A 693 15.05 -17.90 27.14
CA ALA A 693 14.91 -16.51 27.56
C ALA A 693 13.43 -16.11 27.54
N VAL A 694 12.97 -15.45 28.60
CA VAL A 694 11.59 -14.96 28.71
C VAL A 694 11.61 -13.46 28.91
N MET A 695 11.02 -12.72 27.96
CA MET A 695 10.77 -11.28 28.14
C MET A 695 9.37 -11.09 28.72
N ARG A 696 9.30 -10.46 29.87
CA ARG A 696 8.04 -10.17 30.57
C ARG A 696 7.76 -8.69 30.62
N ASN A 697 6.54 -8.29 30.22
CA ASN A 697 6.00 -6.96 30.48
C ASN A 697 5.36 -6.96 31.88
N LEU A 698 5.94 -6.19 32.82
CA LEU A 698 5.48 -6.16 34.21
C LEU A 698 4.14 -5.43 34.38
N LYS A 699 3.72 -4.62 33.42
CA LYS A 699 2.46 -3.88 33.45
C LYS A 699 1.29 -4.74 32.94
N THR A 700 1.43 -5.31 31.75
CA THR A 700 0.38 -6.12 31.11
C THR A 700 0.33 -7.54 31.68
N LYS A 701 1.43 -8.03 32.25
CA LYS A 701 1.67 -9.40 32.70
C LYS A 701 1.87 -10.40 31.54
N ASP A 702 1.96 -9.92 30.33
CA ASP A 702 2.29 -10.75 29.19
C ASP A 702 3.76 -11.13 29.19
N TRP A 703 4.07 -12.26 28.56
CA TRP A 703 5.45 -12.68 28.29
C TRP A 703 5.55 -13.38 26.95
N ARG A 704 6.78 -13.42 26.44
CA ARG A 704 7.18 -14.23 25.29
C ARG A 704 8.48 -14.94 25.61
N CYS A 705 8.59 -16.16 25.12
CA CYS A 705 9.77 -16.98 25.24
C CYS A 705 10.50 -17.07 23.90
N ALA A 706 11.79 -17.26 23.94
CA ALA A 706 12.59 -17.66 22.79
C ALA A 706 13.76 -18.53 23.23
N ARG A 707 14.23 -19.41 22.36
CA ARG A 707 15.31 -20.33 22.62
C ARG A 707 16.62 -19.79 22.03
N VAL A 708 17.70 -19.87 22.80
CA VAL A 708 19.04 -19.47 22.33
C VAL A 708 19.49 -20.42 21.23
N GLN A 709 19.81 -19.88 20.07
CA GLN A 709 20.22 -20.62 18.88
C GLN A 709 21.63 -21.24 19.03
N LYS A 710 22.02 -22.16 18.12
CA LYS A 710 23.35 -22.81 18.10
C LYS A 710 24.50 -21.80 18.03
N ASN A 711 24.31 -20.68 17.39
CA ASN A 711 25.27 -19.58 17.29
C ASN A 711 25.26 -18.63 18.50
N GLY A 712 24.37 -18.85 19.47
CA GLY A 712 24.16 -17.98 20.63
C GLY A 712 23.26 -16.76 20.36
N HIS A 713 22.66 -16.68 19.20
CA HIS A 713 21.73 -15.61 18.87
C HIS A 713 20.37 -15.82 19.55
N LEU A 714 19.69 -14.73 19.80
CA LEU A 714 18.37 -14.69 20.42
C LEU A 714 17.60 -13.47 19.94
N ARG A 715 16.32 -13.64 19.65
CA ARG A 715 15.38 -12.56 19.36
C ARG A 715 14.15 -12.67 20.27
N LEU A 716 13.72 -11.57 20.85
CA LEU A 716 12.56 -11.50 21.73
C LEU A 716 11.76 -10.25 21.45
N ALA A 717 10.44 -10.38 21.54
CA ALA A 717 9.51 -9.26 21.56
C ALA A 717 8.37 -9.58 22.53
N VAL A 718 7.73 -8.57 23.10
CA VAL A 718 6.54 -8.72 23.94
C VAL A 718 5.62 -7.52 23.72
N PRO A 719 4.29 -7.70 23.68
CA PRO A 719 3.36 -6.58 23.53
C PRO A 719 3.64 -5.49 24.57
N SER A 720 3.88 -4.25 24.13
CA SER A 720 4.29 -3.18 25.04
C SER A 720 3.86 -1.81 24.55
N ASP A 721 3.54 -0.94 25.50
CA ASP A 721 3.59 0.52 25.31
C ASP A 721 5.00 1.03 25.61
N GLU A 722 5.45 2.08 24.92
CA GLU A 722 6.71 2.76 25.26
C GLU A 722 6.75 3.14 26.74
N GLY A 723 7.88 2.84 27.39
CA GLY A 723 8.09 3.07 28.83
C GLY A 723 7.53 2.00 29.75
N ASP A 724 6.85 0.98 29.25
CA ASP A 724 6.44 -0.16 30.08
C ASP A 724 7.65 -0.87 30.67
N ARG A 725 7.59 -1.20 31.97
CA ARG A 725 8.69 -1.90 32.63
C ARG A 725 8.76 -3.34 32.16
N LEU A 726 9.96 -3.73 31.72
CA LEU A 726 10.28 -5.06 31.23
C LEU A 726 11.25 -5.79 32.16
N GLN A 727 11.26 -7.12 32.02
CA GLN A 727 12.16 -8.00 32.73
C GLN A 727 12.53 -9.15 31.82
N LEU A 728 13.83 -9.36 31.62
CA LEU A 728 14.37 -10.54 30.94
C LEU A 728 14.74 -11.58 31.99
N GLU A 729 14.18 -12.77 31.85
CA GLU A 729 14.45 -13.95 32.71
C GLU A 729 15.18 -15.00 31.85
N LEU A 730 16.24 -15.60 32.39
CA LEU A 730 17.00 -16.65 31.69
C LEU A 730 16.87 -17.96 32.46
N TYR A 731 16.69 -19.05 31.72
CA TYR A 731 16.51 -20.40 32.24
C TYR A 731 17.50 -21.36 31.59
N ASP A 732 18.10 -22.26 32.34
CA ASP A 732 19.02 -23.30 31.91
C ASP A 732 18.35 -24.70 31.86
N GLN A 733 17.03 -24.73 31.98
CA GLN A 733 16.20 -25.93 31.93
C GLN A 733 15.00 -25.73 31.01
N GLU A 734 14.43 -26.83 30.52
CA GLU A 734 13.22 -26.81 29.74
C GLU A 734 12.05 -26.23 30.52
N LEU A 735 11.21 -25.44 29.83
CA LEU A 735 9.94 -24.95 30.34
C LEU A 735 8.79 -25.64 29.58
N PRO A 736 7.61 -25.81 30.22
CA PRO A 736 6.45 -26.35 29.51
C PRO A 736 6.12 -25.53 28.29
N SER A 737 5.87 -26.18 27.15
CA SER A 737 5.46 -25.51 25.92
C SER A 737 4.10 -24.86 26.08
N GLN A 738 3.91 -23.69 25.47
CA GLN A 738 2.65 -22.96 25.39
C GLN A 738 2.58 -22.22 24.06
N GLU A 739 1.64 -22.57 23.20
CA GLU A 739 1.47 -22.06 21.83
C GLU A 739 1.53 -20.52 21.73
N LYS A 740 0.77 -19.80 22.53
CA LYS A 740 0.67 -18.33 22.47
C LYS A 740 1.97 -17.61 22.88
N THR A 741 2.76 -18.13 23.78
CA THR A 741 3.89 -17.46 24.44
C THR A 741 5.22 -18.15 24.20
N GLY A 742 5.22 -19.30 23.55
CA GLY A 742 6.35 -20.19 23.36
C GLY A 742 6.61 -21.11 24.57
N CYS A 743 6.46 -20.64 25.79
CA CYS A 743 6.62 -21.45 27.01
C CYS A 743 5.84 -20.90 28.20
N ASP A 744 5.69 -21.73 29.23
CA ASP A 744 5.13 -21.35 30.55
C ASP A 744 6.21 -21.33 31.62
N PRO A 745 6.71 -20.18 32.07
CA PRO A 745 7.69 -20.05 33.15
C PRO A 745 7.09 -20.15 34.57
N THR A 746 5.78 -20.41 34.69
CA THR A 746 5.08 -20.40 35.97
C THR A 746 5.64 -21.44 36.95
N GLY A 747 6.07 -20.99 38.11
CA GLY A 747 6.62 -21.87 39.18
C GLY A 747 8.08 -22.29 39.00
N VAL A 748 8.73 -21.85 37.90
CA VAL A 748 10.15 -22.14 37.64
C VAL A 748 11.00 -20.92 38.03
N THR A 749 12.13 -21.15 38.69
CA THR A 749 13.02 -20.05 39.12
C THR A 749 14.06 -19.79 38.04
N PRO A 750 14.16 -18.54 37.53
CA PRO A 750 15.19 -18.20 36.53
C PRO A 750 16.59 -18.21 37.14
N VAL A 751 17.60 -18.63 36.39
CA VAL A 751 19.01 -18.57 36.77
C VAL A 751 19.53 -17.14 36.81
N LYS A 752 18.93 -16.25 36.03
CA LYS A 752 19.28 -14.83 35.98
C LYS A 752 18.06 -13.98 35.60
N VAL A 753 18.00 -12.81 36.23
CA VAL A 753 17.03 -11.76 35.88
C VAL A 753 17.79 -10.49 35.48
N VAL A 754 17.39 -9.86 34.42
CA VAL A 754 17.90 -8.57 33.96
C VAL A 754 16.72 -7.60 33.83
N ASP A 755 16.71 -6.59 34.70
CA ASP A 755 15.64 -5.57 34.81
C ASP A 755 16.19 -4.13 34.81
N THR A 756 17.51 -3.98 34.57
CA THR A 756 18.22 -2.69 34.61
C THR A 756 19.30 -2.63 33.53
N LEU A 757 19.57 -1.42 33.03
CA LEU A 757 20.66 -1.14 32.11
C LEU A 757 22.00 -1.15 32.87
N ASP A 758 23.04 -1.80 32.33
CA ASP A 758 24.37 -1.79 32.92
C ASP A 758 25.26 -0.65 32.41
N ARG A 759 24.77 0.13 31.46
CA ARG A 759 25.47 1.22 30.77
C ARG A 759 24.57 2.39 30.48
N GLU A 760 25.16 3.55 30.18
CA GLU A 760 24.43 4.66 29.57
C GLU A 760 24.02 4.30 28.16
N VAL A 761 22.78 4.61 27.81
CA VAL A 761 22.16 4.34 26.50
C VAL A 761 21.71 5.66 25.86
N LYS A 762 22.13 5.89 24.62
CA LYS A 762 21.59 6.98 23.79
C LYS A 762 20.64 6.39 22.77
N PHE A 763 19.38 6.82 22.79
CA PHE A 763 18.33 6.28 21.94
C PHE A 763 17.42 7.43 21.47
N LEU A 764 17.31 7.61 20.14
CA LEU A 764 16.47 8.64 19.49
C LEU A 764 16.60 10.03 20.16
N GLY A 765 17.84 10.51 20.32
CA GLY A 765 18.13 11.80 20.95
C GLY A 765 18.01 11.85 22.47
N THR A 766 17.54 10.78 23.12
CA THR A 766 17.40 10.71 24.59
C THR A 766 18.57 9.94 25.21
N THR A 767 19.15 10.48 26.29
CA THR A 767 20.19 9.79 27.08
C THR A 767 19.56 9.16 28.32
N ILE A 768 19.75 7.85 28.47
CA ILE A 768 19.23 7.05 29.59
C ILE A 768 20.42 6.59 30.42
N PRO A 769 20.52 6.95 31.72
CA PRO A 769 21.67 6.63 32.56
C PRO A 769 21.80 5.11 32.83
N ALA A 770 23.02 4.65 33.06
CA ALA A 770 23.26 3.33 33.64
C ALA A 770 22.53 3.17 35.00
N GLY A 771 22.03 1.96 35.28
CA GLY A 771 21.22 1.69 36.48
C GLY A 771 19.72 2.00 36.29
N SER A 772 19.32 2.61 35.18
CA SER A 772 17.90 2.80 34.82
C SER A 772 17.21 1.44 34.64
N LYS A 773 15.91 1.39 34.95
CA LYS A 773 15.14 0.17 34.74
C LYS A 773 15.02 -0.16 33.24
N LEU A 774 15.02 -1.45 32.93
CA LEU A 774 14.73 -1.92 31.59
C LEU A 774 13.26 -1.60 31.25
N THR A 775 13.05 -0.88 30.17
CA THR A 775 11.71 -0.50 29.69
C THR A 775 11.57 -0.82 28.20
N ALA A 776 10.33 -0.84 27.71
CA ALA A 776 10.07 -0.86 26.28
C ALA A 776 10.51 0.47 25.66
N PHE A 777 11.34 0.40 24.63
CA PHE A 777 11.89 1.56 23.92
C PHE A 777 10.96 2.06 22.80
N ALA A 778 9.90 1.31 22.50
CA ALA A 778 8.90 1.66 21.51
C ALA A 778 7.58 0.92 21.81
N ASP A 779 6.49 1.47 21.29
CA ASP A 779 5.22 0.74 21.21
C ASP A 779 5.34 -0.42 20.21
N GLY A 780 4.62 -1.51 20.44
CA GLY A 780 4.58 -2.63 19.51
C GLY A 780 3.64 -3.74 19.94
N TYR A 781 3.26 -4.56 18.97
CA TYR A 781 2.37 -5.70 19.19
C TYR A 781 3.10 -6.93 19.75
N GLY A 782 4.44 -7.00 19.61
CA GLY A 782 5.22 -8.20 19.96
C GLY A 782 4.71 -9.45 19.23
N LEU A 783 4.32 -9.30 17.96
CA LEU A 783 3.83 -10.41 17.15
C LEU A 783 4.95 -11.34 16.73
N ARG A 784 4.57 -12.54 16.32
CA ARG A 784 5.43 -13.54 15.71
C ARG A 784 5.13 -13.63 14.22
N ARG A 785 6.14 -13.92 13.40
CA ARG A 785 5.98 -14.25 11.98
C ARG A 785 5.19 -15.56 11.85
N GLY A 786 4.46 -15.75 10.78
CA GLY A 786 3.70 -16.97 10.54
C GLY A 786 2.46 -17.16 11.41
N SER A 787 2.28 -16.37 12.49
CA SER A 787 1.20 -16.59 13.44
C SER A 787 -0.19 -16.18 12.92
N PRO A 788 -1.27 -16.84 13.39
CA PRO A 788 -2.64 -16.46 13.06
C PRO A 788 -2.99 -15.03 13.46
N GLU A 789 -2.40 -14.50 14.54
CA GLU A 789 -2.55 -13.11 14.95
C GLU A 789 -1.98 -12.16 13.91
N MET A 790 -0.84 -12.48 13.31
CA MET A 790 -0.23 -11.68 12.25
C MET A 790 -1.13 -11.61 11.03
N ARG A 791 -1.65 -12.74 10.58
CA ARG A 791 -2.61 -12.82 9.46
C ARG A 791 -3.86 -11.99 9.73
N ARG A 792 -4.47 -12.11 10.92
CA ARG A 792 -5.66 -11.35 11.32
C ARG A 792 -5.37 -9.85 11.35
N LEU A 793 -4.22 -9.45 11.88
CA LEU A 793 -3.83 -8.04 11.94
C LEU A 793 -3.62 -7.45 10.54
N LEU A 794 -2.99 -8.18 9.63
CA LEU A 794 -2.81 -7.72 8.24
C LEU A 794 -4.15 -7.60 7.50
N ALA A 795 -5.09 -8.51 7.74
CA ALA A 795 -6.45 -8.38 7.20
C ALA A 795 -7.18 -7.13 7.73
N LEU A 796 -7.08 -6.84 9.03
CA LEU A 796 -7.60 -5.60 9.61
C LEU A 796 -6.85 -4.36 9.11
N GLY A 797 -5.54 -4.48 8.87
CA GLY A 797 -4.71 -3.45 8.27
C GLY A 797 -5.18 -3.10 6.85
N GLN A 798 -5.52 -4.08 6.03
CA GLN A 798 -6.11 -3.85 4.71
C GLN A 798 -7.43 -3.06 4.83
N ILE A 799 -8.33 -3.47 5.72
CA ILE A 799 -9.59 -2.76 5.95
C ILE A 799 -9.35 -1.28 6.32
N ALA A 800 -8.35 -1.01 7.15
CA ALA A 800 -7.99 0.34 7.53
C ALA A 800 -7.44 1.17 6.36
N LEU A 801 -6.67 0.54 5.45
CA LEU A 801 -5.99 1.20 4.32
C LEU A 801 -6.88 1.44 3.11
N GLU A 802 -8.02 0.76 2.98
CA GLU A 802 -8.79 0.69 1.72
C GLU A 802 -9.25 2.02 1.16
N SER A 803 -9.55 3.00 2.00
CA SER A 803 -9.86 4.35 1.50
C SER A 803 -8.64 5.11 0.96
N SER A 804 -7.46 4.48 0.97
CA SER A 804 -6.21 4.97 0.40
C SER A 804 -5.57 3.96 -0.56
N ASP A 805 -6.22 2.83 -0.80
CA ASP A 805 -5.72 1.79 -1.69
C ASP A 805 -6.13 2.08 -3.13
N PRO A 806 -5.17 2.30 -4.06
CA PRO A 806 -5.48 2.69 -5.44
C PRO A 806 -6.30 1.66 -6.19
N ALA A 807 -6.24 0.37 -5.84
CA ALA A 807 -7.05 -0.66 -6.49
C ALA A 807 -8.56 -0.40 -6.31
N ASN A 808 -8.97 0.23 -5.21
CA ASN A 808 -10.36 0.60 -4.97
C ASN A 808 -10.88 1.72 -5.89
N PHE A 809 -9.99 2.54 -6.43
CA PHE A 809 -10.31 3.69 -7.27
C PHE A 809 -10.08 3.41 -8.76
N ALA A 810 -9.34 2.36 -9.10
CA ALA A 810 -9.08 1.97 -10.48
C ALA A 810 -10.35 1.69 -11.32
N PRO A 811 -11.46 1.16 -10.77
CA PRO A 811 -12.71 0.98 -11.54
C PRO A 811 -13.37 2.28 -12.02
N PHE A 812 -12.90 3.44 -11.56
CA PHE A 812 -13.41 4.73 -12.02
C PHE A 812 -12.69 5.24 -13.29
N TYR A 813 -11.51 4.72 -13.65
CA TYR A 813 -10.74 5.22 -14.82
C TYR A 813 -11.55 5.14 -16.11
N ASP A 814 -12.13 3.99 -16.41
CA ASP A 814 -12.84 3.72 -17.65
C ASP A 814 -14.36 3.95 -17.56
N GLY A 815 -14.85 4.41 -16.40
CA GLY A 815 -16.27 4.59 -16.14
C GLY A 815 -17.04 3.28 -15.94
N THR A 816 -16.38 2.13 -15.68
CA THR A 816 -17.05 0.90 -15.22
C THR A 816 -17.84 1.18 -13.94
N ARG A 817 -17.26 2.03 -13.08
CA ARG A 817 -17.97 2.69 -11.98
C ARG A 817 -17.92 4.20 -12.19
N THR A 818 -18.96 4.89 -11.73
CA THR A 818 -19.05 6.35 -11.86
C THR A 818 -18.82 7.00 -10.50
N LEU A 819 -17.83 7.90 -10.43
CA LEU A 819 -17.64 8.81 -9.31
C LEU A 819 -18.06 10.20 -9.77
N THR A 820 -19.09 10.78 -9.14
CA THR A 820 -19.67 12.07 -9.49
C THR A 820 -19.51 13.07 -8.35
N TYR A 821 -19.12 14.28 -8.69
CA TYR A 821 -18.94 15.40 -7.76
C TYR A 821 -20.14 16.36 -7.76
N GLY A 822 -20.18 17.29 -6.81
CA GLY A 822 -21.28 18.24 -6.65
C GLY A 822 -21.47 19.19 -7.82
N ASP A 823 -20.40 19.44 -8.61
CA ASP A 823 -20.44 20.22 -9.86
C ASP A 823 -20.93 19.41 -11.08
N GLY A 824 -21.22 18.13 -10.90
CA GLY A 824 -21.63 17.21 -11.96
C GLY A 824 -20.47 16.60 -12.74
N SER A 825 -19.20 16.96 -12.42
CA SER A 825 -18.04 16.34 -13.06
C SER A 825 -17.91 14.86 -12.65
N THR A 826 -17.37 14.05 -13.56
CA THR A 826 -17.16 12.61 -13.36
C THR A 826 -15.75 12.23 -13.74
N VAL A 827 -15.15 11.28 -13.02
CA VAL A 827 -13.84 10.75 -13.35
C VAL A 827 -13.89 9.98 -14.68
N LYS A 828 -12.94 10.30 -15.57
CA LYS A 828 -12.70 9.63 -16.86
C LYS A 828 -11.23 9.81 -17.22
N THR A 829 -10.39 8.91 -16.75
CA THR A 829 -8.94 9.09 -16.85
C THR A 829 -8.33 7.97 -17.66
N ARG A 830 -7.55 8.28 -18.68
CA ARG A 830 -6.75 7.30 -19.40
C ARG A 830 -5.54 6.93 -18.56
N ALA A 831 -5.15 5.63 -18.54
CA ALA A 831 -4.04 5.16 -17.73
C ALA A 831 -3.06 4.31 -18.56
N LEU A 832 -1.77 4.56 -18.39
CA LEU A 832 -0.69 3.69 -18.82
C LEU A 832 0.10 3.25 -17.59
N LEU A 833 -0.06 1.99 -17.18
CA LEU A 833 0.64 1.43 -16.03
C LEU A 833 1.94 0.74 -16.48
N VAL A 834 3.02 1.05 -15.79
CA VAL A 834 4.38 0.57 -16.10
C VAL A 834 4.96 -0.16 -14.90
N PRO A 835 4.53 -1.41 -14.61
CA PRO A 835 5.12 -2.23 -13.55
C PRO A 835 6.42 -2.90 -14.00
N MET A 836 7.20 -3.38 -13.02
CA MET A 836 8.37 -4.19 -13.25
C MET A 836 8.20 -5.58 -12.65
N THR A 837 8.52 -6.62 -13.42
CA THR A 837 8.37 -8.02 -12.98
C THR A 837 9.28 -8.40 -11.82
N GLY A 838 10.51 -7.89 -11.83
CA GLY A 838 11.49 -8.19 -10.77
C GLY A 838 11.52 -7.18 -9.63
N ASP A 839 10.46 -6.42 -9.43
CA ASP A 839 10.40 -5.36 -8.43
C ASP A 839 10.37 -5.92 -7.00
N PRO A 840 11.42 -5.71 -6.19
CA PRO A 840 11.43 -6.14 -4.80
C PRO A 840 10.67 -5.20 -3.86
N GLY A 841 10.27 -4.02 -4.34
CA GLY A 841 9.61 -2.98 -3.52
C GLY A 841 8.10 -3.00 -3.63
N VAL A 842 7.61 -2.99 -4.88
CA VAL A 842 6.18 -3.08 -5.21
C VAL A 842 5.98 -4.33 -6.06
N PRO A 843 5.66 -5.47 -5.44
CA PRO A 843 5.59 -6.76 -6.13
C PRO A 843 4.64 -6.74 -7.32
N ILE A 844 5.02 -7.38 -8.41
CA ILE A 844 4.23 -7.42 -9.65
C ILE A 844 2.81 -7.95 -9.46
N SER A 845 2.59 -8.83 -8.47
CA SER A 845 1.27 -9.33 -8.10
C SER A 845 0.31 -8.21 -7.69
N THR A 846 0.82 -7.19 -7.01
CA THR A 846 0.06 -6.02 -6.56
C THR A 846 -0.28 -5.07 -7.70
N ALA A 847 0.62 -4.94 -8.68
CA ALA A 847 0.34 -4.24 -9.93
C ALA A 847 -0.72 -4.98 -10.76
N ASN A 848 -0.64 -6.33 -10.83
CA ASN A 848 -1.66 -7.14 -11.50
C ASN A 848 -3.03 -7.00 -10.82
N ALA A 849 -3.08 -6.92 -9.50
CA ALA A 849 -4.31 -6.67 -8.75
C ALA A 849 -4.92 -5.30 -9.09
N LEU A 850 -4.10 -4.25 -9.14
CA LEU A 850 -4.51 -2.93 -9.59
C LEU A 850 -5.10 -2.95 -11.01
N MET A 851 -4.47 -3.69 -11.92
CA MET A 851 -4.92 -3.78 -13.31
C MET A 851 -6.19 -4.61 -13.50
N ARG A 852 -6.37 -5.67 -12.70
CA ARG A 852 -7.67 -6.36 -12.65
C ARG A 852 -8.77 -5.41 -12.21
N ALA A 853 -8.50 -4.64 -11.16
CA ALA A 853 -9.44 -3.63 -10.66
C ALA A 853 -9.78 -2.56 -11.72
N ALA A 854 -8.81 -2.16 -12.53
CA ALA A 854 -9.00 -1.22 -13.65
C ALA A 854 -9.71 -1.84 -14.87
N GLY A 855 -9.95 -3.15 -14.88
CA GLY A 855 -10.50 -3.86 -16.04
C GLY A 855 -9.51 -4.02 -17.21
N PHE A 856 -8.21 -3.79 -16.99
CA PHE A 856 -7.17 -3.94 -18.02
C PHE A 856 -6.66 -5.37 -18.11
N LEU A 857 -6.81 -6.14 -17.07
CA LEU A 857 -6.42 -7.53 -16.98
C LEU A 857 -7.67 -8.40 -16.73
N ASP A 858 -8.18 -9.01 -17.80
CA ASP A 858 -9.41 -9.79 -17.73
C ASP A 858 -9.11 -11.22 -17.26
N VAL A 859 -9.87 -11.68 -16.26
CA VAL A 859 -9.78 -13.04 -15.72
C VAL A 859 -10.75 -14.02 -16.40
N ARG A 860 -11.75 -13.53 -17.14
CA ARG A 860 -12.84 -14.31 -17.73
C ARG A 860 -12.67 -14.53 -19.24
N LYS A 861 -12.25 -13.46 -19.93
CA LYS A 861 -12.18 -13.44 -21.38
C LYS A 861 -10.95 -14.20 -21.89
N VAL A 862 -11.17 -15.18 -22.73
CA VAL A 862 -10.06 -15.88 -23.40
C VAL A 862 -9.38 -14.92 -24.39
N ASP A 863 -8.08 -14.71 -24.20
CA ASP A 863 -7.24 -14.01 -25.15
C ASP A 863 -6.88 -14.99 -26.29
N PRO A 864 -7.21 -14.67 -27.56
CA PRO A 864 -6.96 -15.59 -28.67
C PRO A 864 -5.47 -15.86 -28.90
N ARG A 865 -4.56 -15.02 -28.41
CA ARG A 865 -3.11 -15.24 -28.50
C ARG A 865 -2.65 -16.40 -27.65
N TYR A 866 -3.32 -16.65 -26.51
CA TYR A 866 -2.89 -17.63 -25.49
C TYR A 866 -3.86 -18.81 -25.34
N GLY A 867 -5.08 -18.72 -25.85
CA GLY A 867 -6.11 -19.73 -25.67
C GLY A 867 -6.67 -19.80 -24.24
N LYS A 868 -6.34 -18.83 -23.38
CA LYS A 868 -6.78 -18.66 -22.00
C LYS A 868 -6.86 -17.17 -21.67
N SER A 869 -7.34 -16.79 -20.51
CA SER A 869 -7.33 -15.38 -20.09
C SER A 869 -5.89 -14.87 -19.98
N THR A 870 -5.69 -13.57 -20.18
CA THR A 870 -4.36 -12.95 -20.02
C THR A 870 -3.84 -13.13 -18.59
N GLN A 871 -4.72 -13.01 -17.60
CA GLN A 871 -4.35 -13.25 -16.20
C GLN A 871 -3.85 -14.68 -15.99
N GLN A 872 -4.53 -15.70 -16.54
CA GLN A 872 -4.09 -17.09 -16.41
C GLN A 872 -2.74 -17.31 -17.11
N GLN A 873 -2.50 -16.64 -18.23
CA GLN A 873 -1.19 -16.72 -18.90
C GLN A 873 -0.08 -16.16 -18.01
N LEU A 874 -0.32 -15.03 -17.32
CA LEU A 874 0.67 -14.47 -16.39
C LEU A 874 0.99 -15.40 -15.21
N ILE A 875 -0.02 -16.09 -14.70
CA ILE A 875 0.17 -17.09 -13.64
C ILE A 875 0.99 -18.28 -14.15
N ASP A 876 0.61 -18.85 -15.29
CA ASP A 876 1.24 -20.04 -15.85
C ASP A 876 2.72 -19.85 -16.19
N VAL A 877 3.11 -18.62 -16.56
CA VAL A 877 4.53 -18.29 -16.84
C VAL A 877 5.27 -17.79 -15.60
N GLY A 878 4.64 -17.79 -14.42
CA GLY A 878 5.23 -17.34 -13.16
C GLY A 878 5.46 -15.84 -13.05
N PHE A 879 4.82 -15.04 -13.90
CA PHE A 879 4.99 -13.58 -13.91
C PHE A 879 4.51 -12.92 -12.62
N VAL A 880 3.50 -13.47 -11.96
CA VAL A 880 2.94 -12.94 -10.72
C VAL A 880 3.76 -13.25 -9.47
N GLU A 881 4.72 -14.16 -9.57
CA GLU A 881 5.53 -14.65 -8.45
C GLU A 881 6.93 -14.02 -8.37
N GLY A 882 7.24 -13.09 -9.28
CA GLY A 882 8.50 -12.37 -9.27
C GLY A 882 9.61 -12.98 -10.13
N VAL A 883 10.84 -12.46 -9.95
CA VAL A 883 11.97 -12.76 -10.83
C VAL A 883 12.40 -14.22 -10.74
N GLU A 884 12.46 -14.82 -9.56
CA GLU A 884 12.95 -16.19 -9.38
C GLU A 884 12.06 -17.20 -10.11
N ARG A 885 10.75 -17.01 -10.08
CA ARG A 885 9.84 -17.86 -10.84
C ARG A 885 9.96 -17.61 -12.33
N THR A 886 10.02 -16.35 -12.74
CA THR A 886 10.17 -15.94 -14.14
C THR A 886 11.50 -16.38 -14.74
N ARG A 887 12.60 -16.36 -13.97
CA ARG A 887 13.93 -16.87 -14.40
C ARG A 887 13.94 -18.36 -14.78
N ARG A 888 12.98 -19.14 -14.37
CA ARG A 888 12.82 -20.53 -14.79
C ARG A 888 12.44 -20.66 -16.26
N TYR A 889 11.89 -19.63 -16.85
CA TYR A 889 11.59 -19.54 -18.28
C TYR A 889 12.82 -19.01 -19.00
N THR A 890 13.76 -19.88 -19.30
CA THR A 890 14.97 -19.55 -20.02
C THR A 890 14.95 -20.17 -21.41
N ASP A 891 15.62 -19.56 -22.38
CA ASP A 891 15.86 -20.16 -23.69
C ASP A 891 16.89 -21.31 -23.60
N ALA A 892 17.15 -21.97 -24.73
CA ALA A 892 18.12 -23.06 -24.81
C ALA A 892 19.55 -22.67 -24.42
N MET A 893 19.84 -21.37 -24.32
CA MET A 893 21.13 -20.84 -23.88
C MET A 893 21.09 -20.38 -22.41
N GLY A 894 20.03 -20.66 -21.67
CA GLY A 894 19.86 -20.24 -20.28
C GLY A 894 19.50 -18.76 -20.09
N ARG A 895 19.05 -18.06 -21.15
CA ARG A 895 18.69 -16.64 -21.06
C ARG A 895 17.21 -16.49 -20.70
N PRO A 896 16.86 -15.55 -19.81
CA PRO A 896 15.45 -15.24 -19.54
C PRO A 896 14.72 -14.86 -20.82
N VAL A 897 13.54 -15.44 -21.07
CA VAL A 897 12.78 -15.21 -22.31
C VAL A 897 11.67 -14.20 -22.17
N LEU A 898 11.26 -13.90 -20.95
CA LEU A 898 10.20 -12.92 -20.68
C LEU A 898 10.82 -11.56 -20.38
N MET A 899 10.58 -10.61 -21.27
CA MET A 899 10.76 -9.16 -21.03
C MET A 899 12.17 -8.71 -20.66
N ASP A 900 13.16 -9.59 -20.83
CA ASP A 900 14.55 -9.21 -20.67
C ASP A 900 14.97 -8.31 -21.84
N ALA A 901 15.45 -7.11 -21.52
CA ALA A 901 15.86 -6.13 -22.51
C ALA A 901 17.01 -6.64 -23.41
N ASP A 902 17.92 -7.44 -22.86
CA ASP A 902 19.05 -8.02 -23.62
C ASP A 902 18.59 -9.15 -24.54
N VAL A 903 17.54 -9.86 -24.18
CA VAL A 903 16.92 -10.92 -25.02
C VAL A 903 16.07 -10.32 -26.15
N LEU A 904 15.45 -9.18 -25.93
CA LEU A 904 14.67 -8.47 -26.98
C LEU A 904 15.49 -8.18 -28.24
N GLN A 905 16.79 -7.98 -28.12
CA GLN A 905 17.67 -7.76 -29.28
C GLN A 905 17.89 -8.99 -30.10
N SER A 906 17.83 -10.17 -29.52
CA SER A 906 18.18 -11.44 -30.17
C SER A 906 16.95 -12.19 -30.69
N VAL A 907 15.75 -11.84 -30.23
CA VAL A 907 14.50 -12.57 -30.55
C VAL A 907 13.39 -11.58 -30.87
N ARG A 908 12.79 -11.71 -32.03
CA ARG A 908 11.64 -10.87 -32.42
C ARG A 908 10.47 -11.10 -31.46
N ALA A 909 9.78 -10.01 -31.09
CA ALA A 909 8.54 -10.09 -30.34
C ALA A 909 7.56 -11.08 -31.03
N GLY A 910 6.98 -11.99 -30.24
CA GLY A 910 6.06 -13.01 -30.74
C GLY A 910 6.71 -14.22 -31.37
N ALA A 911 8.04 -14.33 -31.44
CA ALA A 911 8.69 -15.55 -31.88
C ALA A 911 8.59 -16.63 -30.81
N ASP A 912 8.37 -17.88 -31.25
CA ASP A 912 8.49 -19.05 -30.40
C ASP A 912 9.92 -19.10 -29.84
N ASP A 913 10.06 -19.21 -28.52
CA ASP A 913 11.35 -19.29 -27.84
C ASP A 913 11.98 -20.69 -27.88
N GLY A 914 11.33 -21.62 -28.54
CA GLY A 914 11.76 -23.04 -28.59
C GLY A 914 11.29 -23.87 -27.39
N PHE A 915 10.58 -23.31 -26.43
CA PHE A 915 10.01 -24.02 -25.28
C PHE A 915 8.53 -24.40 -25.49
N GLY A 916 7.95 -24.02 -26.63
CA GLY A 916 6.54 -24.24 -26.90
C GLY A 916 5.57 -23.37 -26.11
N ALA A 917 6.08 -22.45 -25.31
CA ALA A 917 5.26 -21.45 -24.64
C ALA A 917 5.22 -20.16 -25.47
N PRO A 918 4.04 -19.60 -25.76
CA PRO A 918 3.95 -18.31 -26.44
C PRO A 918 4.59 -17.25 -25.58
N ARG A 919 5.53 -16.50 -26.13
CA ARG A 919 6.16 -15.39 -25.44
C ARG A 919 5.14 -14.30 -25.16
N LEU A 920 5.18 -13.73 -23.98
CA LEU A 920 4.56 -12.47 -23.71
C LEU A 920 5.35 -11.41 -24.47
N ASN A 921 4.76 -10.86 -25.54
CA ASN A 921 5.41 -9.81 -26.31
C ASN A 921 5.64 -8.57 -25.46
N PRO A 922 6.85 -8.22 -25.13
CA PRO A 922 7.10 -6.93 -24.53
C PRO A 922 7.19 -5.83 -25.61
N PRO A 923 6.74 -4.65 -25.28
CA PRO A 923 5.91 -4.34 -24.16
C PRO A 923 4.52 -4.94 -24.32
N MET A 924 4.04 -5.62 -23.30
CA MET A 924 2.73 -6.27 -23.34
C MET A 924 1.64 -5.20 -23.30
N ARG A 925 0.85 -5.13 -24.37
CA ARG A 925 -0.31 -4.24 -24.44
C ARG A 925 -1.56 -4.97 -24.00
N LEU A 926 -2.12 -4.52 -22.92
CA LEU A 926 -3.43 -4.89 -22.46
C LEU A 926 -4.33 -3.67 -22.62
N PHE A 927 -5.29 -3.77 -23.49
CA PHE A 927 -6.25 -2.71 -23.73
C PHE A 927 -7.44 -2.90 -22.80
N GLY A 928 -7.74 -1.88 -22.00
CA GLY A 928 -9.02 -1.74 -21.36
C GLY A 928 -10.12 -1.41 -22.38
N PRO A 929 -11.36 -1.24 -21.95
CA PRO A 929 -12.50 -0.95 -22.84
C PRO A 929 -12.37 0.44 -23.48
N SER A 930 -11.53 0.56 -24.51
CA SER A 930 -11.19 1.80 -25.20
C SER A 930 -12.39 2.51 -25.83
N GLU A 931 -13.46 1.77 -26.10
CA GLU A 931 -14.68 2.29 -26.71
C GLU A 931 -15.39 3.32 -25.83
N LYS A 932 -15.24 3.24 -24.49
CA LYS A 932 -15.95 4.12 -23.57
C LYS A 932 -15.43 5.56 -23.53
N ILE A 933 -14.15 5.79 -23.80
CA ILE A 933 -13.52 7.12 -23.79
C ILE A 933 -12.77 7.46 -25.09
N GLY A 934 -13.00 6.70 -26.16
CA GLY A 934 -12.48 7.01 -27.50
C GLY A 934 -10.96 6.97 -27.59
N GLY A 935 -10.34 5.80 -27.56
CA GLY A 935 -8.90 5.62 -27.68
C GLY A 935 -8.35 4.56 -26.75
N THR A 936 -7.03 4.52 -26.58
CA THR A 936 -6.37 3.61 -25.63
C THR A 936 -6.64 4.07 -24.20
N VAL A 937 -7.45 3.34 -23.48
CA VAL A 937 -7.87 3.68 -22.12
C VAL A 937 -6.83 3.27 -21.10
N GLY A 938 -6.22 2.12 -21.32
CA GLY A 938 -5.18 1.61 -20.46
C GLY A 938 -4.27 0.65 -21.18
N ALA A 939 -3.04 0.62 -20.77
CA ALA A 939 -2.07 -0.35 -21.22
C ALA A 939 -1.17 -0.75 -20.05
N LEU A 940 -0.79 -2.00 -20.05
CA LEU A 940 0.27 -2.52 -19.22
C LEU A 940 1.54 -2.56 -20.04
N LEU A 941 2.59 -1.97 -19.52
CA LEU A 941 3.92 -2.02 -20.10
C LEU A 941 4.91 -2.59 -19.06
N PRO A 942 4.84 -3.89 -18.77
CA PRO A 942 5.77 -4.46 -17.82
C PRO A 942 7.17 -4.58 -18.43
N TYR A 943 8.17 -4.43 -17.61
CA TYR A 943 9.55 -4.74 -17.96
C TYR A 943 10.20 -5.58 -16.86
N MET A 944 11.28 -6.23 -17.16
CA MET A 944 12.00 -7.08 -16.23
C MET A 944 13.44 -6.59 -16.08
N ASP A 945 13.84 -6.35 -14.82
CA ASP A 945 15.25 -6.26 -14.46
C ASP A 945 15.73 -7.67 -14.06
N PRO A 946 16.75 -8.24 -14.71
CA PRO A 946 17.24 -9.57 -14.39
C PRO A 946 17.77 -9.72 -12.96
N LYS A 947 18.07 -8.62 -12.28
CA LYS A 947 18.57 -8.59 -10.89
C LYS A 947 17.48 -8.22 -9.89
N GLY A 948 16.28 -7.87 -10.36
CA GLY A 948 15.19 -7.46 -9.49
C GLY A 948 15.44 -6.11 -8.80
N ALA A 949 15.58 -5.03 -9.55
CA ALA A 949 15.75 -3.69 -8.99
C ALA A 949 14.41 -2.96 -8.83
N HIS A 950 14.28 -2.18 -7.76
CA HIS A 950 13.19 -1.21 -7.61
C HIS A 950 13.65 0.17 -8.06
N SER A 951 13.71 0.38 -9.37
CA SER A 951 14.17 1.67 -9.93
C SER A 951 13.58 1.91 -11.31
N PHE A 952 13.39 3.18 -11.66
CA PHE A 952 13.17 3.55 -13.04
C PHE A 952 14.53 3.55 -13.76
N PRO A 953 14.68 2.86 -14.90
CA PRO A 953 15.95 2.79 -15.58
C PRO A 953 16.37 4.18 -16.09
N ILE A 954 17.55 4.63 -15.68
CA ILE A 954 18.14 5.87 -16.19
C ILE A 954 18.58 5.62 -17.63
N PRO A 955 18.28 6.56 -18.55
CA PRO A 955 18.74 6.44 -19.93
C PRO A 955 20.24 6.26 -20.06
N ASP A 956 20.68 5.25 -20.77
CA ASP A 956 22.09 4.96 -21.02
C ASP A 956 22.31 4.53 -22.47
N PRO A 957 22.72 5.45 -23.34
CA PRO A 957 22.98 5.16 -24.75
C PRO A 957 24.17 4.21 -24.98
N GLY A 958 24.96 3.90 -23.95
CA GLY A 958 26.02 2.90 -23.99
C GLY A 958 25.52 1.46 -23.89
N LYS A 959 24.27 1.25 -23.47
CA LYS A 959 23.64 -0.07 -23.42
C LYS A 959 23.19 -0.54 -24.79
N SER A 960 23.25 -1.84 -25.01
CA SER A 960 22.75 -2.47 -26.22
C SER A 960 21.25 -2.25 -26.46
N PHE A 961 20.48 -2.08 -25.37
CA PHE A 961 19.08 -1.66 -25.38
C PHE A 961 18.87 -0.64 -24.24
N ASP A 962 18.59 0.61 -24.63
CA ASP A 962 18.34 1.68 -23.69
C ASP A 962 16.87 1.73 -23.26
N LEU A 963 16.55 0.90 -22.27
CA LEU A 963 15.19 0.82 -21.70
C LEU A 963 14.73 2.16 -21.11
N GLY A 964 15.63 2.93 -20.49
CA GLY A 964 15.29 4.23 -19.91
C GLY A 964 14.82 5.24 -20.98
N SER A 965 15.57 5.36 -22.08
CA SER A 965 15.16 6.19 -23.20
C SER A 965 13.85 5.71 -23.83
N LEU A 966 13.65 4.40 -23.99
CA LEU A 966 12.41 3.83 -24.49
C LEU A 966 11.22 4.25 -23.63
N LEU A 967 11.29 4.02 -22.33
CA LEU A 967 10.18 4.32 -21.42
C LEU A 967 9.87 5.82 -21.36
N LEU A 968 10.89 6.69 -21.36
CA LEU A 968 10.68 8.14 -21.38
C LEU A 968 10.05 8.63 -22.71
N ASN A 969 10.42 8.03 -23.83
CA ASN A 969 9.78 8.34 -25.13
C ASN A 969 8.33 7.87 -25.16
N ILE A 970 8.05 6.67 -24.64
CA ILE A 970 6.67 6.18 -24.51
C ILE A 970 5.87 7.11 -23.61
N ALA A 971 6.42 7.49 -22.45
CA ALA A 971 5.80 8.41 -21.51
C ALA A 971 5.44 9.74 -22.16
N GLY A 972 6.41 10.39 -22.80
CA GLY A 972 6.21 11.67 -23.48
C GLY A 972 5.22 11.59 -24.63
N GLY A 973 5.31 10.55 -25.46
CA GLY A 973 4.37 10.31 -26.57
C GLY A 973 2.94 10.00 -26.09
N TYR A 974 2.80 9.23 -24.99
CA TYR A 974 1.52 8.92 -24.39
C TYR A 974 0.85 10.19 -23.83
N LEU A 975 1.54 10.92 -22.97
CA LEU A 975 1.02 12.15 -22.37
C LEU A 975 0.80 13.24 -23.44
N GLY A 976 1.74 13.43 -24.38
CA GLY A 976 1.61 14.38 -25.46
C GLY A 976 0.45 14.12 -26.42
N SER A 977 -0.06 12.88 -26.46
CA SER A 977 -1.27 12.51 -27.21
C SER A 977 -2.55 12.59 -26.35
N GLY A 978 -2.49 13.07 -25.11
CA GLY A 978 -3.61 13.04 -24.17
C GLY A 978 -4.02 11.63 -23.77
N GLY A 979 -3.05 10.70 -23.68
CA GLY A 979 -3.30 9.32 -23.31
C GLY A 979 -3.92 8.43 -24.40
N THR A 980 -3.97 8.89 -25.65
CA THR A 980 -4.64 8.14 -26.73
C THR A 980 -3.70 7.23 -27.52
N ARG A 981 -2.39 7.39 -27.38
CA ARG A 981 -1.40 6.65 -28.16
C ARG A 981 -0.27 6.09 -27.31
N VAL A 982 -0.05 4.79 -27.41
CA VAL A 982 1.12 4.10 -26.85
C VAL A 982 1.90 3.51 -28.04
N ALA A 983 3.05 4.08 -28.37
CA ALA A 983 3.82 3.73 -29.54
C ALA A 983 4.97 2.76 -29.19
N VAL A 984 4.64 1.51 -29.03
CA VAL A 984 5.59 0.44 -28.62
C VAL A 984 5.84 -0.61 -29.71
N GLU A 985 4.90 -0.85 -30.61
CA GLU A 985 5.00 -1.92 -31.61
C GLU A 985 6.21 -1.74 -32.50
N ALA A 986 6.43 -0.54 -32.90
CA ALA A 986 7.52 -0.25 -33.80
C ALA A 986 8.89 -0.52 -33.15
N CYS A 987 9.07 -0.33 -31.86
CA CYS A 987 10.30 -0.69 -31.15
C CYS A 987 10.48 -2.21 -31.03
N ALA A 988 9.39 -2.95 -30.85
CA ALA A 988 9.41 -4.40 -30.79
C ALA A 988 9.77 -5.08 -32.13
N GLU A 989 9.54 -4.40 -33.25
CA GLU A 989 9.85 -4.91 -34.59
C GLU A 989 11.31 -4.72 -35.01
N ARG A 990 12.07 -3.90 -34.34
CA ARG A 990 13.45 -3.53 -34.66
C ARG A 990 14.43 -3.97 -33.59
N SER A 991 15.64 -4.30 -34.01
CA SER A 991 16.68 -4.80 -33.11
C SER A 991 17.28 -3.73 -32.19
N ASN A 992 17.01 -2.45 -32.40
CA ASN A 992 17.34 -1.37 -31.50
C ASN A 992 16.23 -0.30 -31.56
N CYS A 993 16.16 0.55 -30.56
CA CYS A 993 15.19 1.62 -30.46
C CYS A 993 15.71 3.01 -30.89
N ASP A 994 16.86 3.06 -31.58
CA ASP A 994 17.48 4.31 -32.05
C ASP A 994 16.58 5.11 -33.02
N TRP A 995 15.65 4.44 -33.66
CA TRP A 995 14.67 5.01 -34.57
C TRP A 995 13.38 5.44 -33.86
N PHE A 996 13.24 5.19 -32.57
CA PHE A 996 12.10 5.77 -31.82
C PHE A 996 12.05 7.24 -32.20
N PRO A 997 10.90 7.76 -32.70
CA PRO A 997 10.92 9.04 -33.37
C PRO A 997 11.68 10.02 -32.50
N PRO A 998 12.67 10.72 -33.08
CA PRO A 998 13.40 11.68 -32.28
C PRO A 998 12.37 12.54 -31.61
N ILE A 999 12.46 12.60 -30.30
CA ILE A 999 11.59 13.47 -29.55
C ILE A 999 11.64 14.82 -30.25
N PRO A 1000 10.51 15.46 -30.57
CA PRO A 1000 10.52 16.72 -31.29
C PRO A 1000 11.50 17.69 -30.67
N PRO A 1001 12.31 18.41 -31.47
CA PRO A 1001 13.33 19.31 -30.97
C PRO A 1001 12.77 20.36 -30.02
#